data_49ae968360956ed206dc5bab64bee0e0
#
_entry.id   49ae968360956ed206dc5bab64bee0e0
#
_cell.length_a   1.000
_cell.length_b   1.000
_cell.length_c   1.000
_cell.angle_alpha   90.00
_cell.angle_beta   90.00
_cell.angle_gamma   90.00
#
_symmetry.space_group_name_H-M   'P 1'
#
loop_
_entity.id
_entity.type
_entity.pdbx_description
1 polymer ?
#
loop_
_entity_poly.entity_id
_entity_poly.type
_entity_poly.pdbx_seq_one_letter_code
_entity_poly.pdbx_strand_id
1 'polypeptide(L)'
;MKLIKEPISVESFDFDGASQSVIAHRGSPQLIKGAAGSGKTTLLIESAIARIKDGASSDSILFLTYGRESASLIRDAIAIRSSATGYEPLARTFHSLAFSILKMKSGDDYREPILLSGAEQEKIIADLLEGDVTDGYREWPPELQDGDEKLGNPLLTRGFIRELRDLMMRANERKISPNELATRGGQLGEKYWSPAAAFWKRYEGVMDLAASGAGDAKVRIDPSELINAAIAHLKNSPELLATLRKSFVTILIDEFQESDPAQRELLALIAPNDLLIALDSKSAVGRFRGADPDGADTAAHSLIGDNGIVITLESNFRNPAKRDAVMAASASEEAHLIAHHCKKAHLLAGIPYSDMAIILRSGGAGASAIRRACMQASIPTVGEIEALGNNAAIAPFLLLARIATHPKKLTLSDAEALLTSEFGGSDAISLRRIRRSLLASRSDDDLRTGSAMLIDALIDGDIPIADAPELNRVHALLSEARKSLARKNPTVHDLLWAIWNNAVTSEGNKVSDAWRDAALRGGSRGAAADRDLDAMIVLFESAARFIERFPGAAPSVFLDQISEEFIAADVITAKGVRPDALEILTVHSAKGRQWPFVIVAGVQEGTWPNLKVRSTLLGAERLVERERHGDHLPDRELQAITASSLLEDERRLFHVATSRATADLLVTATSREDDEPSIFFHEIYEEIHGFAADSPQASKALPARPLTAPALVATLRRNLASENSDSAADLLATLAASGISLAQSENWVGARALSTDAPVVKEGDSVYVSPSGAETFTECGVKWFLEKSGGTNGDGVAQLLGSAIHEFARLKVEIPGITHEQLVEKLESSWSLIDQSSGWLSAAALKRAERMLERFAQYHNDIETKSDRSVVGVEMDFNISFGNVIVKGNADRLEVDSEGKYFVVDFKTGKYPIGHKEALTNLQLACYQLGVIMGGFGEKLKGNQTSGSHLVFLAHDTKEVALRHRPVIDADEVRTQLSVIGAGMGAATFTATVNEMCPRCVVRSSCPVQPAGQSVIS
;
A
#
# COMPACT_ATOMS: atom_id res chain seq x y z
N MET A 1 -27.19 -18.25 35.57
CA MET A 1 -26.23 -17.22 35.18
C MET A 1 -26.68 -15.96 35.96
N LYS A 2 -25.86 -15.47 36.90
CA LYS A 2 -26.20 -14.29 37.70
C LYS A 2 -25.38 -13.14 37.09
N LEU A 3 -26.04 -12.20 36.43
CA LEU A 3 -25.39 -10.97 35.92
C LEU A 3 -24.94 -10.16 37.14
N ILE A 4 -23.65 -10.11 37.42
CA ILE A 4 -23.04 -9.22 38.38
C ILE A 4 -22.73 -7.94 37.63
N LYS A 5 -23.48 -6.88 37.90
CA LYS A 5 -23.18 -5.54 37.40
C LYS A 5 -22.03 -5.02 38.25
N GLU A 6 -20.86 -4.89 37.64
CA GLU A 6 -19.75 -4.19 38.31
C GLU A 6 -20.19 -2.75 38.65
N PRO A 7 -19.90 -2.26 39.84
CA PRO A 7 -20.24 -0.88 40.18
C PRO A 7 -19.44 0.04 39.28
N ILE A 8 -20.15 0.86 38.51
CA ILE A 8 -19.51 1.91 37.67
C ILE A 8 -18.91 2.89 38.69
N SER A 9 -17.57 2.97 38.74
CA SER A 9 -16.88 3.97 39.53
C SER A 9 -17.11 5.33 38.88
N VAL A 10 -17.86 6.19 39.55
CA VAL A 10 -18.05 7.57 39.12
C VAL A 10 -16.80 8.34 39.57
N GLU A 11 -15.95 8.75 38.64
CA GLU A 11 -14.83 9.64 38.93
C GLU A 11 -15.34 10.95 39.55
N SER A 12 -14.83 11.33 40.71
CA SER A 12 -15.06 12.64 41.29
C SER A 12 -13.92 13.57 40.90
N PHE A 13 -14.27 14.73 40.31
CA PHE A 13 -13.31 15.75 39.91
C PHE A 13 -13.20 16.82 40.99
N ASP A 14 -12.00 17.22 41.32
CA ASP A 14 -11.74 18.38 42.18
C ASP A 14 -11.55 19.61 41.31
N PHE A 15 -12.54 20.47 41.27
CA PHE A 15 -12.59 21.66 40.44
C PHE A 15 -12.04 22.89 41.19
N ASP A 16 -11.20 23.67 40.50
CA ASP A 16 -10.74 24.96 40.99
C ASP A 16 -11.91 25.98 41.07
N GLY A 17 -11.64 27.14 41.71
CA GLY A 17 -12.68 28.16 41.92
C GLY A 17 -13.28 28.71 40.61
N ALA A 18 -12.47 28.81 39.57
CA ALA A 18 -12.92 29.28 38.25
C ALA A 18 -13.90 28.25 37.63
N SER A 19 -13.52 26.98 37.66
CA SER A 19 -14.35 25.88 37.16
C SER A 19 -15.65 25.73 37.96
N GLN A 20 -15.60 25.84 39.29
CA GLN A 20 -16.79 25.82 40.13
C GLN A 20 -17.74 26.98 39.79
N SER A 21 -17.21 28.17 39.52
CA SER A 21 -18.01 29.33 39.13
C SER A 21 -18.76 29.11 37.82
N VAL A 22 -18.14 28.45 36.83
CA VAL A 22 -18.80 28.05 35.56
C VAL A 22 -19.94 27.05 35.81
N ILE A 23 -19.70 26.02 36.63
CA ILE A 23 -20.71 24.98 36.92
C ILE A 23 -21.93 25.59 37.63
N ALA A 24 -21.69 26.52 38.53
CA ALA A 24 -22.76 27.18 39.33
C ALA A 24 -23.49 28.29 38.56
N HIS A 25 -22.87 28.84 37.52
CA HIS A 25 -23.43 30.00 36.81
C HIS A 25 -24.68 29.65 35.98
N ARG A 26 -25.63 30.57 35.94
CA ARG A 26 -26.89 30.48 35.18
C ARG A 26 -27.25 31.86 34.55
N GLY A 27 -27.90 31.81 33.42
CA GLY A 27 -28.68 32.93 32.87
C GLY A 27 -27.90 34.00 32.12
N SER A 28 -26.59 33.90 31.93
CA SER A 28 -25.86 34.72 30.97
C SER A 28 -24.82 33.92 30.18
N PRO A 29 -24.48 34.35 28.95
CA PRO A 29 -23.56 33.61 28.10
C PRO A 29 -22.13 33.56 28.69
N GLN A 30 -21.45 32.45 28.50
CA GLN A 30 -20.07 32.26 28.91
C GLN A 30 -19.20 31.72 27.77
N LEU A 31 -17.99 32.27 27.63
CA LEU A 31 -16.94 31.80 26.76
C LEU A 31 -15.81 31.20 27.62
N ILE A 32 -15.59 29.90 27.51
CA ILE A 32 -14.59 29.14 28.25
C ILE A 32 -13.40 28.89 27.31
N LYS A 33 -12.31 29.58 27.57
CA LYS A 33 -11.05 29.41 26.84
C LYS A 33 -10.09 28.53 27.65
N GLY A 34 -9.31 27.69 26.98
CA GLY A 34 -8.29 26.89 27.65
C GLY A 34 -7.56 26.00 26.65
N ALA A 35 -6.33 25.63 27.00
CA ALA A 35 -5.54 24.72 26.19
C ALA A 35 -6.11 23.29 26.16
N ALA A 36 -5.59 22.46 25.28
CA ALA A 36 -5.90 21.02 25.30
C ALA A 36 -5.55 20.43 26.66
N GLY A 37 -6.47 19.64 27.25
CA GLY A 37 -6.24 19.09 28.60
C GLY A 37 -6.66 19.99 29.76
N SER A 38 -7.17 21.20 29.53
CA SER A 38 -7.64 22.08 30.63
C SER A 38 -9.00 21.68 31.22
N GLY A 39 -9.62 20.58 30.75
CA GLY A 39 -10.87 20.06 31.30
C GLY A 39 -12.15 20.69 30.72
N LYS A 40 -12.08 21.46 29.63
CA LYS A 40 -13.26 22.15 29.01
C LYS A 40 -14.48 21.25 28.83
N THR A 41 -14.28 20.10 28.17
CA THR A 41 -15.36 19.13 27.93
C THR A 41 -15.96 18.59 29.22
N THR A 42 -15.11 18.23 30.18
CA THR A 42 -15.53 17.75 31.51
C THR A 42 -16.32 18.84 32.23
N LEU A 43 -15.87 20.07 32.17
CA LEU A 43 -16.55 21.21 32.77
C LEU A 43 -17.96 21.47 32.17
N LEU A 44 -18.07 21.35 30.84
CA LEU A 44 -19.39 21.43 30.18
C LEU A 44 -20.31 20.28 30.56
N ILE A 45 -19.78 19.05 30.66
CA ILE A 45 -20.54 17.86 31.14
C ILE A 45 -21.03 18.08 32.55
N GLU A 46 -20.17 18.52 33.48
CA GLU A 46 -20.58 18.80 34.87
C GLU A 46 -21.56 19.97 34.97
N SER A 47 -21.42 20.98 34.10
CA SER A 47 -22.40 22.07 34.00
C SER A 47 -23.78 21.57 33.56
N ALA A 48 -23.85 20.61 32.61
CA ALA A 48 -25.11 19.96 32.22
C ALA A 48 -25.71 19.14 33.37
N ILE A 49 -24.89 18.33 34.03
CA ILE A 49 -25.31 17.49 35.18
C ILE A 49 -25.80 18.35 36.33
N ALA A 50 -25.16 19.46 36.66
CA ALA A 50 -25.57 20.39 37.67
C ALA A 50 -26.95 20.99 37.36
N ARG A 51 -27.23 21.39 36.12
CA ARG A 51 -28.54 21.88 35.68
C ARG A 51 -29.62 20.83 35.80
N ILE A 52 -29.34 19.58 35.46
CA ILE A 52 -30.28 18.46 35.63
C ILE A 52 -30.58 18.24 37.13
N LYS A 53 -29.55 18.29 37.99
CA LYS A 53 -29.73 18.16 39.45
C LYS A 53 -30.52 19.33 40.05
N ASP A 54 -30.41 20.51 39.46
CA ASP A 54 -31.22 21.68 39.86
C ASP A 54 -32.67 21.61 39.35
N GLY A 55 -33.04 20.55 38.60
CA GLY A 55 -34.40 20.30 38.19
C GLY A 55 -34.69 20.66 36.71
N ALA A 56 -33.72 20.98 35.92
CA ALA A 56 -33.87 21.17 34.47
C ALA A 56 -34.19 19.82 33.80
N SER A 57 -35.16 19.83 32.87
CA SER A 57 -35.41 18.64 32.02
C SER A 57 -34.23 18.39 31.12
N SER A 58 -33.81 17.13 30.97
CA SER A 58 -32.75 16.73 30.02
C SER A 58 -33.06 17.20 28.58
N ASP A 59 -34.34 17.23 28.19
CA ASP A 59 -34.77 17.64 26.84
C ASP A 59 -34.68 19.17 26.63
N SER A 60 -34.54 19.96 27.73
CA SER A 60 -34.35 21.43 27.65
C SER A 60 -32.86 21.85 27.55
N ILE A 61 -31.94 20.88 27.62
CA ILE A 61 -30.51 21.09 27.51
C ILE A 61 -30.01 20.54 26.18
N LEU A 62 -29.39 21.38 25.36
CA LEU A 62 -28.78 20.98 24.11
C LEU A 62 -27.25 21.03 24.21
N PHE A 63 -26.59 19.91 24.07
CA PHE A 63 -25.13 19.82 23.99
C PHE A 63 -24.68 19.61 22.55
N LEU A 64 -23.95 20.56 21.96
CA LEU A 64 -23.49 20.51 20.59
C LEU A 64 -21.98 20.19 20.52
N THR A 65 -21.63 19.33 19.57
CA THR A 65 -20.25 18.98 19.24
C THR A 65 -20.13 18.68 17.74
N TYR A 66 -18.91 18.47 17.23
CA TYR A 66 -18.64 18.30 15.79
C TYR A 66 -18.43 16.85 15.37
N GLY A 67 -18.24 15.93 16.32
CA GLY A 67 -18.03 14.50 16.07
C GLY A 67 -19.18 13.63 16.58
N ARG A 68 -19.58 12.61 15.80
CA ARG A 68 -20.61 11.63 16.25
C ARG A 68 -20.13 10.83 17.45
N GLU A 69 -18.86 10.43 17.46
CA GLU A 69 -18.24 9.71 18.58
C GLU A 69 -18.19 10.58 19.84
N SER A 70 -17.75 11.84 19.71
CA SER A 70 -17.76 12.81 20.82
C SER A 70 -19.17 12.97 21.40
N ALA A 71 -20.19 13.11 20.54
CA ALA A 71 -21.58 13.21 20.98
C ALA A 71 -22.04 11.95 21.73
N SER A 72 -21.61 10.76 21.32
CA SER A 72 -21.91 9.51 22.01
C SER A 72 -21.24 9.44 23.39
N LEU A 73 -19.94 9.74 23.45
CA LEU A 73 -19.20 9.73 24.72
C LEU A 73 -19.76 10.73 25.73
N ILE A 74 -20.17 11.92 25.28
CA ILE A 74 -20.79 12.94 26.11
C ILE A 74 -22.16 12.44 26.65
N ARG A 75 -22.99 11.84 25.78
CA ARG A 75 -24.28 11.25 26.22
C ARG A 75 -24.07 10.19 27.29
N ASP A 76 -23.13 9.27 27.05
CA ASP A 76 -22.83 8.17 27.96
C ASP A 76 -22.32 8.73 29.32
N ALA A 77 -21.41 9.70 29.29
CA ALA A 77 -20.90 10.34 30.49
C ALA A 77 -21.99 11.04 31.32
N ILE A 78 -22.92 11.75 30.66
CA ILE A 78 -24.04 12.41 31.33
C ILE A 78 -25.04 11.38 31.85
N ALA A 79 -25.38 10.36 31.07
CA ALA A 79 -26.33 9.32 31.46
C ALA A 79 -25.86 8.52 32.69
N ILE A 80 -24.58 8.16 32.74
CA ILE A 80 -23.99 7.42 33.87
C ILE A 80 -24.05 8.23 35.15
N ARG A 81 -23.86 9.56 35.10
CA ARG A 81 -23.73 10.44 36.29
C ARG A 81 -25.01 11.12 36.72
N SER A 82 -25.99 11.30 35.83
CA SER A 82 -27.24 11.99 36.13
C SER A 82 -28.42 11.04 36.34
N SER A 83 -28.32 9.79 35.90
CA SER A 83 -29.46 8.83 35.86
C SER A 83 -30.68 9.40 35.10
N ALA A 84 -30.48 10.43 34.27
CA ALA A 84 -31.55 11.08 33.54
C ALA A 84 -31.94 10.26 32.30
N THR A 85 -33.23 10.17 32.03
CA THR A 85 -33.80 9.60 30.80
C THR A 85 -34.55 10.69 30.08
N GLY A 86 -34.20 10.93 28.80
CA GLY A 86 -34.87 11.90 27.93
C GLY A 86 -35.44 11.22 26.68
N TYR A 87 -36.37 11.88 26.02
CA TYR A 87 -36.99 11.42 24.77
C TYR A 87 -36.08 11.69 23.59
N GLU A 88 -35.26 12.76 23.63
CA GLU A 88 -34.30 13.12 22.58
C GLU A 88 -32.85 13.05 23.08
N PRO A 89 -31.87 12.80 22.17
CA PRO A 89 -30.46 12.79 22.55
C PRO A 89 -30.00 14.17 23.01
N LEU A 90 -29.64 14.34 24.27
CA LEU A 90 -29.16 15.57 24.87
C LEU A 90 -27.90 16.11 24.13
N ALA A 91 -26.96 15.24 23.76
CA ALA A 91 -25.78 15.63 23.01
C ALA A 91 -25.87 15.16 21.53
N ARG A 92 -25.64 16.09 20.58
CA ARG A 92 -25.73 15.82 19.14
C ARG A 92 -24.77 16.69 18.32
N THR A 93 -24.58 16.36 17.04
CA THR A 93 -23.83 17.22 16.11
C THR A 93 -24.73 18.29 15.52
N PHE A 94 -24.12 19.39 14.98
CA PHE A 94 -24.86 20.43 14.26
C PHE A 94 -25.69 19.87 13.10
N HIS A 95 -25.15 18.94 12.32
CA HIS A 95 -25.88 18.28 11.24
C HIS A 95 -27.10 17.48 11.75
N SER A 96 -26.94 16.78 12.87
CA SER A 96 -28.05 16.07 13.49
C SER A 96 -29.15 17.00 14.00
N LEU A 97 -28.77 18.15 14.55
CA LEU A 97 -29.70 19.19 14.95
C LEU A 97 -30.45 19.77 13.74
N ALA A 98 -29.70 20.17 12.69
CA ALA A 98 -30.28 20.73 11.47
C ALA A 98 -31.29 19.75 10.82
N PHE A 99 -30.95 18.48 10.77
CA PHE A 99 -31.85 17.46 10.25
C PHE A 99 -33.11 17.29 11.11
N SER A 100 -32.99 17.35 12.44
CA SER A 100 -34.17 17.33 13.31
C SER A 100 -35.05 18.55 13.17
N ILE A 101 -34.46 19.75 12.95
CA ILE A 101 -35.20 20.99 12.65
C ILE A 101 -36.01 20.85 11.37
N LEU A 102 -35.41 20.32 10.30
CA LEU A 102 -36.11 20.10 9.03
C LEU A 102 -37.21 19.05 9.11
N LYS A 103 -37.17 18.12 10.07
CA LYS A 103 -38.25 17.16 10.34
C LYS A 103 -39.42 17.78 11.12
N MET A 104 -39.26 18.96 11.68
CA MET A 104 -40.37 19.66 12.37
C MET A 104 -41.35 20.18 11.33
N LYS A 105 -42.60 19.73 11.37
CA LYS A 105 -43.64 20.12 10.41
C LYS A 105 -43.97 21.62 10.52
N SER A 106 -43.98 22.30 9.40
CA SER A 106 -44.28 23.71 9.26
C SER A 106 -45.18 23.91 8.04
N GLY A 107 -46.50 24.12 8.24
CA GLY A 107 -47.45 24.35 7.17
C GLY A 107 -47.94 23.10 6.42
N ASP A 108 -48.86 23.30 5.46
CA ASP A 108 -49.51 22.23 4.68
C ASP A 108 -48.58 21.66 3.56
N ASP A 109 -47.57 22.40 3.16
CA ASP A 109 -46.61 22.01 2.10
C ASP A 109 -45.36 21.26 2.63
N TYR A 110 -45.43 20.74 3.86
CA TYR A 110 -44.30 20.03 4.46
C TYR A 110 -43.95 18.75 3.69
N ARG A 111 -42.69 18.62 3.33
CA ARG A 111 -42.11 17.42 2.72
C ARG A 111 -41.05 16.80 3.65
N GLU A 112 -41.09 15.51 3.82
CA GLU A 112 -40.13 14.82 4.69
C GLU A 112 -38.70 14.83 4.11
N PRO A 113 -37.71 15.36 4.84
CA PRO A 113 -36.34 15.41 4.36
C PRO A 113 -35.67 14.03 4.37
N ILE A 114 -34.98 13.67 3.28
CA ILE A 114 -34.08 12.53 3.19
C ILE A 114 -32.69 13.08 2.91
N LEU A 115 -31.71 12.73 3.76
CA LEU A 115 -30.33 13.13 3.59
C LEU A 115 -29.62 12.22 2.59
N LEU A 116 -29.03 12.80 1.55
CA LEU A 116 -28.14 12.10 0.64
C LEU A 116 -26.81 11.75 1.34
N SER A 117 -26.21 10.65 0.96
CA SER A 117 -24.82 10.37 1.35
C SER A 117 -23.85 10.98 0.36
N GLY A 118 -22.61 11.17 0.79
CA GLY A 118 -21.54 11.62 -0.10
C GLY A 118 -21.35 10.73 -1.34
N ALA A 119 -21.53 9.43 -1.20
CA ALA A 119 -21.43 8.49 -2.33
C ALA A 119 -22.61 8.63 -3.32
N GLU A 120 -23.84 8.88 -2.83
CA GLU A 120 -24.99 9.17 -3.70
C GLU A 120 -24.81 10.50 -4.43
N GLN A 121 -24.29 11.51 -3.75
CA GLN A 121 -23.96 12.78 -4.33
C GLN A 121 -22.89 12.65 -5.42
N GLU A 122 -21.76 11.96 -5.14
CA GLU A 122 -20.72 11.68 -6.14
C GLU A 122 -21.28 10.93 -7.36
N LYS A 123 -22.20 9.99 -7.15
CA LYS A 123 -22.85 9.28 -8.24
C LYS A 123 -23.74 10.19 -9.10
N ILE A 124 -24.56 11.04 -8.50
CA ILE A 124 -25.39 12.00 -9.23
C ILE A 124 -24.52 12.96 -10.05
N ILE A 125 -23.43 13.46 -9.46
CA ILE A 125 -22.45 14.30 -10.15
C ILE A 125 -21.83 13.54 -11.33
N ALA A 126 -21.42 12.29 -11.14
CA ALA A 126 -20.85 11.43 -12.18
C ALA A 126 -21.82 11.19 -13.34
N ASP A 127 -23.08 10.83 -13.02
CA ASP A 127 -24.12 10.57 -14.02
C ASP A 127 -24.43 11.83 -14.85
N LEU A 128 -24.43 13.01 -14.24
CA LEU A 128 -24.61 14.31 -14.94
C LEU A 128 -23.41 14.66 -15.82
N LEU A 129 -22.18 14.42 -15.36
CA LEU A 129 -20.97 14.65 -16.16
C LEU A 129 -20.88 13.66 -17.33
N GLU A 130 -21.31 12.41 -17.16
CA GLU A 130 -21.39 11.41 -18.23
C GLU A 130 -22.40 11.88 -19.31
N GLY A 131 -23.53 12.45 -18.88
CA GLY A 131 -24.50 13.10 -19.76
C GLY A 131 -23.87 14.28 -20.51
N ASP A 132 -23.15 15.16 -19.82
CA ASP A 132 -22.44 16.30 -20.44
C ASP A 132 -21.46 15.83 -21.53
N VAL A 133 -20.71 14.77 -21.28
CA VAL A 133 -19.77 14.21 -22.26
C VAL A 133 -20.49 13.59 -23.45
N THR A 134 -21.60 12.87 -23.22
CA THR A 134 -22.39 12.18 -24.25
C THR A 134 -23.13 13.15 -25.15
N ASP A 135 -23.73 14.21 -24.58
CA ASP A 135 -24.51 15.21 -25.28
C ASP A 135 -23.63 16.30 -25.93
N GLY A 136 -22.32 16.25 -25.73
CA GLY A 136 -21.37 17.23 -26.24
C GLY A 136 -21.52 18.60 -25.60
N TYR A 137 -21.88 18.66 -24.33
CA TYR A 137 -22.07 19.90 -23.56
C TYR A 137 -20.73 20.61 -23.34
N ARG A 138 -20.55 21.79 -23.94
CA ARG A 138 -19.26 22.45 -24.10
C ARG A 138 -19.01 23.62 -23.17
N GLU A 139 -19.61 23.66 -21.99
CA GLU A 139 -19.31 24.71 -21.00
C GLU A 139 -17.93 24.55 -20.36
N TRP A 140 -17.43 23.31 -20.28
CA TRP A 140 -16.09 23.02 -19.78
C TRP A 140 -15.01 23.44 -20.78
N PRO A 141 -13.86 23.95 -20.33
CA PRO A 141 -12.74 24.27 -21.21
C PRO A 141 -12.26 23.07 -22.05
N PRO A 142 -11.75 23.33 -23.29
CA PRO A 142 -11.39 22.26 -24.23
C PRO A 142 -10.47 21.16 -23.64
N GLU A 143 -9.51 21.54 -22.81
CA GLU A 143 -8.59 20.61 -22.17
C GLU A 143 -9.25 19.61 -21.21
N LEU A 144 -10.48 19.82 -20.80
CA LEU A 144 -11.28 18.89 -20.01
C LEU A 144 -12.31 18.11 -20.82
N GLN A 145 -12.54 18.51 -22.09
CA GLN A 145 -13.53 17.86 -22.98
C GLN A 145 -12.90 16.68 -23.74
N ASP A 146 -11.63 16.82 -24.12
CA ASP A 146 -10.92 15.83 -24.92
C ASP A 146 -10.31 14.76 -24.00
N GLY A 147 -10.80 13.52 -24.10
CA GLY A 147 -10.24 12.37 -23.39
C GLY A 147 -9.00 11.83 -24.09
N ASP A 148 -7.99 11.41 -23.35
CA ASP A 148 -6.89 10.61 -23.86
C ASP A 148 -7.35 9.15 -24.04
N GLU A 149 -6.99 8.49 -25.16
CA GLU A 149 -7.35 7.09 -25.42
C GLU A 149 -6.92 6.13 -24.30
N LYS A 150 -5.87 6.47 -23.53
CA LYS A 150 -5.32 5.64 -22.44
C LYS A 150 -5.79 6.06 -21.06
N LEU A 151 -6.05 7.36 -20.82
CA LEU A 151 -6.37 7.93 -19.51
C LEU A 151 -7.85 8.22 -19.31
N GLY A 152 -8.67 8.18 -20.39
CA GLY A 152 -10.09 8.50 -20.35
C GLY A 152 -10.38 10.00 -20.31
N ASN A 153 -11.66 10.36 -20.13
CA ASN A 153 -12.10 11.75 -20.06
C ASN A 153 -11.82 12.34 -18.66
N PRO A 154 -11.12 13.46 -18.53
CA PRO A 154 -10.80 14.11 -17.25
C PRO A 154 -12.02 14.41 -16.37
N LEU A 155 -13.16 14.81 -16.97
CA LEU A 155 -14.41 15.10 -16.26
C LEU A 155 -15.00 13.89 -15.54
N LEU A 156 -14.78 12.69 -16.05
CA LEU A 156 -15.29 11.45 -15.48
C LEU A 156 -14.34 10.84 -14.43
N THR A 157 -13.21 11.48 -14.19
CA THR A 157 -12.29 11.02 -13.14
C THR A 157 -12.90 11.29 -11.77
N ARG A 158 -12.72 10.33 -10.87
CA ARG A 158 -13.23 10.45 -9.50
C ARG A 158 -12.61 11.64 -8.74
N GLY A 159 -11.35 11.97 -9.06
CA GLY A 159 -10.68 13.17 -8.54
C GLY A 159 -11.45 14.43 -8.88
N PHE A 160 -11.81 14.62 -10.14
CA PHE A 160 -12.58 15.76 -10.61
C PHE A 160 -13.98 15.83 -9.98
N ILE A 161 -14.69 14.71 -9.92
CA ILE A 161 -16.01 14.60 -9.28
C ILE A 161 -15.96 15.07 -7.82
N ARG A 162 -14.94 14.65 -7.07
CA ARG A 162 -14.72 15.07 -5.68
C ARG A 162 -14.37 16.54 -5.55
N GLU A 163 -13.49 17.06 -6.40
CA GLU A 163 -13.16 18.49 -6.41
C GLU A 163 -14.39 19.36 -6.70
N LEU A 164 -15.24 18.92 -7.64
CA LEU A 164 -16.47 19.63 -7.98
C LEU A 164 -17.45 19.64 -6.81
N ARG A 165 -17.65 18.49 -6.17
CA ARG A 165 -18.43 18.39 -4.95
C ARG A 165 -17.87 19.30 -3.86
N ASP A 166 -16.57 19.28 -3.63
CA ASP A 166 -15.92 20.06 -2.57
C ASP A 166 -16.02 21.56 -2.84
N LEU A 167 -15.90 22.01 -4.10
CA LEU A 167 -16.12 23.42 -4.48
C LEU A 167 -17.56 23.85 -4.18
N MET A 168 -18.56 23.07 -4.61
CA MET A 168 -19.99 23.36 -4.33
C MET A 168 -20.23 23.42 -2.81
N MET A 169 -19.65 22.49 -2.05
CA MET A 169 -19.79 22.44 -0.60
C MET A 169 -19.18 23.67 0.09
N ARG A 170 -17.94 24.07 -0.29
CA ARG A 170 -17.29 25.26 0.29
C ARG A 170 -18.03 26.56 -0.06
N ALA A 171 -18.62 26.65 -1.26
CA ALA A 171 -19.45 27.77 -1.67
C ALA A 171 -20.75 27.84 -0.84
N ASN A 172 -21.45 26.70 -0.68
CA ASN A 172 -22.66 26.60 0.12
C ASN A 172 -22.46 27.02 1.59
N GLU A 173 -21.40 26.53 2.24
CA GLU A 173 -21.08 26.89 3.62
C GLU A 173 -20.88 28.40 3.82
N ARG A 174 -20.52 29.10 2.76
CA ARG A 174 -20.27 30.56 2.73
C ARG A 174 -21.38 31.35 2.09
N LYS A 175 -22.47 30.68 1.71
CA LYS A 175 -23.65 31.28 1.04
C LYS A 175 -23.33 31.92 -0.31
N ILE A 176 -22.30 31.47 -0.97
CA ILE A 176 -21.96 31.87 -2.32
C ILE A 176 -22.89 31.09 -3.25
N SER A 177 -23.77 31.82 -3.98
CA SER A 177 -24.66 31.22 -4.95
C SER A 177 -23.91 30.80 -6.23
N PRO A 178 -24.49 29.91 -7.07
CA PRO A 178 -23.90 29.58 -8.38
C PRO A 178 -23.68 30.82 -9.24
N ASN A 179 -24.61 31.80 -9.21
CA ASN A 179 -24.47 33.07 -9.96
C ASN A 179 -23.28 33.90 -9.47
N GLU A 180 -23.10 33.97 -8.17
CA GLU A 180 -22.01 34.71 -7.56
C GLU A 180 -20.66 34.01 -7.83
N LEU A 181 -20.58 32.68 -7.75
CA LEU A 181 -19.40 31.92 -8.11
C LEU A 181 -18.99 32.18 -9.56
N ALA A 182 -19.94 32.15 -10.50
CA ALA A 182 -19.68 32.46 -11.91
C ALA A 182 -19.15 33.89 -12.10
N THR A 183 -19.76 34.87 -11.41
CA THR A 183 -19.37 36.29 -11.49
C THR A 183 -17.96 36.49 -10.96
N ARG A 184 -17.65 35.94 -9.79
CA ARG A 184 -16.29 35.97 -9.19
C ARG A 184 -15.27 35.25 -10.07
N GLY A 185 -15.63 34.10 -10.66
CA GLY A 185 -14.79 33.41 -11.61
C GLY A 185 -14.36 34.25 -12.80
N GLY A 186 -15.31 34.97 -13.38
CA GLY A 186 -15.03 35.95 -14.48
C GLY A 186 -14.16 37.13 -14.05
N GLN A 187 -14.39 37.67 -12.88
CA GLN A 187 -13.65 38.84 -12.34
C GLN A 187 -12.20 38.48 -11.95
N LEU A 188 -12.00 37.28 -11.41
CA LEU A 188 -10.72 36.83 -10.87
C LEU A 188 -9.90 36.02 -11.89
N GLY A 189 -10.44 35.73 -13.07
CA GLY A 189 -9.79 34.89 -14.07
C GLY A 189 -9.73 33.39 -13.68
N GLU A 190 -10.59 32.98 -12.74
CA GLU A 190 -10.70 31.58 -12.32
C GLU A 190 -11.49 30.78 -13.36
N LYS A 191 -10.74 30.19 -14.27
CA LYS A 191 -11.19 29.56 -15.51
C LYS A 191 -12.30 28.50 -15.33
N TYR A 192 -12.28 27.78 -14.22
CA TYR A 192 -13.18 26.65 -13.97
C TYR A 192 -14.40 26.97 -13.11
N TRP A 193 -14.45 28.16 -12.46
CA TRP A 193 -15.56 28.49 -11.56
C TRP A 193 -16.86 28.78 -12.33
N SER A 194 -16.79 29.40 -13.50
CA SER A 194 -17.97 29.64 -14.30
C SER A 194 -18.63 28.37 -14.85
N PRO A 195 -17.87 27.42 -15.45
CA PRO A 195 -18.38 26.08 -15.82
C PRO A 195 -18.92 25.28 -14.62
N ALA A 196 -18.22 25.32 -13.50
CA ALA A 196 -18.65 24.63 -12.28
C ALA A 196 -19.97 25.21 -11.74
N ALA A 197 -20.14 26.53 -11.79
CA ALA A 197 -21.38 27.19 -11.41
C ALA A 197 -22.55 26.83 -12.33
N ALA A 198 -22.32 26.72 -13.64
CA ALA A 198 -23.33 26.26 -14.59
C ALA A 198 -23.73 24.80 -14.35
N PHE A 199 -22.73 23.93 -14.08
CA PHE A 199 -22.98 22.56 -13.66
C PHE A 199 -23.80 22.50 -12.36
N TRP A 200 -23.43 23.29 -11.35
CA TRP A 200 -24.13 23.32 -10.07
C TRP A 200 -25.60 23.69 -10.22
N LYS A 201 -25.94 24.71 -11.04
CA LYS A 201 -27.35 25.04 -11.35
C LYS A 201 -28.14 23.86 -11.95
N ARG A 202 -27.50 23.07 -12.83
CA ARG A 202 -28.15 21.88 -13.38
C ARG A 202 -28.33 20.81 -12.33
N TYR A 203 -27.33 20.62 -11.47
CA TYR A 203 -27.41 19.70 -10.35
C TYR A 203 -28.59 20.05 -9.42
N GLU A 204 -28.73 21.31 -9.01
CA GLU A 204 -29.88 21.79 -8.24
C GLU A 204 -31.23 21.54 -8.98
N GLY A 205 -31.30 21.86 -10.27
CA GLY A 205 -32.47 21.59 -11.08
C GLY A 205 -32.87 20.13 -11.17
N VAL A 206 -31.89 19.21 -11.24
CA VAL A 206 -32.16 17.77 -11.23
C VAL A 206 -32.63 17.31 -9.84
N MET A 207 -32.06 17.85 -8.77
CA MET A 207 -32.50 17.58 -7.41
C MET A 207 -33.96 18.02 -7.17
N ASP A 208 -34.33 19.20 -7.66
CA ASP A 208 -35.71 19.74 -7.58
C ASP A 208 -36.71 18.91 -8.40
N LEU A 209 -36.32 18.49 -9.62
CA LEU A 209 -37.14 17.63 -10.47
C LEU A 209 -37.34 16.24 -9.85
N ALA A 210 -36.32 15.66 -9.27
CA ALA A 210 -36.41 14.38 -8.56
C ALA A 210 -37.37 14.49 -7.35
N ALA A 211 -37.39 15.65 -6.69
CA ALA A 211 -38.31 15.93 -5.60
C ALA A 211 -39.76 16.10 -6.06
N SER A 212 -40.00 16.55 -7.32
CA SER A 212 -41.32 16.85 -7.87
C SER A 212 -41.99 15.64 -8.56
N GLY A 213 -41.21 14.65 -9.01
CA GLY A 213 -41.69 13.56 -9.86
C GLY A 213 -42.14 12.29 -9.17
N ALA A 214 -41.72 12.04 -7.93
CA ALA A 214 -42.19 10.94 -7.14
C ALA A 214 -43.42 11.37 -6.35
N GLY A 215 -44.55 10.72 -6.51
CA GLY A 215 -45.76 10.98 -5.73
C GLY A 215 -45.62 10.80 -4.19
N ASP A 216 -44.41 10.64 -3.69
CA ASP A 216 -44.01 10.66 -2.30
C ASP A 216 -43.60 12.08 -1.86
N ALA A 217 -44.18 12.56 -0.77
CA ALA A 217 -43.92 13.88 -0.16
C ALA A 217 -42.53 13.95 0.51
N LYS A 218 -41.47 13.61 -0.21
CA LYS A 218 -40.07 13.54 0.31
C LYS A 218 -39.16 14.47 -0.49
N VAL A 219 -38.28 15.20 0.22
CA VAL A 219 -37.27 16.07 -0.39
C VAL A 219 -35.88 15.51 -0.09
N ARG A 220 -35.07 15.30 -1.13
CA ARG A 220 -33.65 14.90 -0.97
C ARG A 220 -32.83 16.16 -0.68
N ILE A 221 -32.06 16.12 0.40
CA ILE A 221 -31.20 17.22 0.84
C ILE A 221 -29.75 16.79 0.78
N ASP A 222 -28.94 17.62 0.15
CA ASP A 222 -27.51 17.49 0.13
C ASP A 222 -26.92 17.78 1.53
N PRO A 223 -25.92 17.01 2.01
CA PRO A 223 -25.25 17.30 3.28
C PRO A 223 -24.68 18.72 3.36
N SER A 224 -24.24 19.30 2.24
CA SER A 224 -23.73 20.69 2.19
C SER A 224 -24.80 21.75 2.36
N GLU A 225 -26.03 21.44 2.01
CA GLU A 225 -27.18 22.38 2.10
C GLU A 225 -27.92 22.27 3.42
N LEU A 226 -27.68 21.18 4.17
CA LEU A 226 -28.47 20.82 5.35
C LEU A 226 -28.59 21.95 6.38
N ILE A 227 -27.48 22.62 6.70
CA ILE A 227 -27.45 23.71 7.68
C ILE A 227 -28.17 24.93 7.14
N ASN A 228 -27.93 25.31 5.90
CA ASN A 228 -28.57 26.47 5.26
C ASN A 228 -30.08 26.23 5.06
N ALA A 229 -30.50 25.03 4.70
CA ALA A 229 -31.91 24.63 4.61
C ALA A 229 -32.60 24.74 5.97
N ALA A 230 -31.94 24.30 7.07
CA ALA A 230 -32.49 24.46 8.42
C ALA A 230 -32.61 25.95 8.82
N ILE A 231 -31.60 26.78 8.49
CA ILE A 231 -31.66 28.23 8.71
C ILE A 231 -32.83 28.86 7.95
N ALA A 232 -32.97 28.51 6.67
CA ALA A 232 -34.07 29.01 5.84
C ALA A 232 -35.44 28.57 6.39
N HIS A 233 -35.58 27.30 6.77
CA HIS A 233 -36.81 26.77 7.36
C HIS A 233 -37.21 27.50 8.64
N LEU A 234 -36.26 27.81 9.53
CA LEU A 234 -36.49 28.58 10.75
C LEU A 234 -36.86 30.07 10.45
N LYS A 235 -36.19 30.70 9.49
CA LYS A 235 -36.48 32.10 9.11
C LYS A 235 -37.86 32.22 8.47
N ASN A 236 -38.25 31.23 7.69
CA ASN A 236 -39.58 31.21 7.03
C ASN A 236 -40.72 30.81 7.96
N SER A 237 -40.41 30.31 9.17
CA SER A 237 -41.40 29.82 10.14
C SER A 237 -41.11 30.41 11.53
N PRO A 238 -41.50 31.69 11.79
CA PRO A 238 -41.25 32.35 13.07
C PRO A 238 -41.83 31.64 14.28
N GLU A 239 -42.95 30.96 14.10
CA GLU A 239 -43.60 30.17 15.18
C GLU A 239 -42.76 28.95 15.58
N LEU A 240 -42.17 28.28 14.57
CA LEU A 240 -41.27 27.16 14.79
C LEU A 240 -39.98 27.62 15.51
N LEU A 241 -39.42 28.72 15.09
CA LEU A 241 -38.25 29.36 15.73
C LEU A 241 -38.55 29.70 17.19
N ALA A 242 -39.71 30.31 17.46
CA ALA A 242 -40.12 30.65 18.83
C ALA A 242 -40.32 29.39 19.70
N THR A 243 -40.86 28.33 19.13
CA THR A 243 -41.02 27.03 19.81
C THR A 243 -39.66 26.41 20.13
N LEU A 244 -38.73 26.43 19.16
CA LEU A 244 -37.40 25.87 19.34
C LEU A 244 -36.60 26.65 20.40
N ARG A 245 -36.65 27.97 20.40
CA ARG A 245 -36.04 28.82 21.44
C ARG A 245 -36.61 28.59 22.83
N LYS A 246 -37.90 28.26 22.93
CA LYS A 246 -38.48 27.84 24.20
C LYS A 246 -38.08 26.45 24.66
N SER A 247 -37.84 25.54 23.73
CA SER A 247 -37.46 24.17 24.02
C SER A 247 -36.06 24.08 24.65
N PHE A 248 -35.13 24.88 24.17
CA PHE A 248 -33.76 24.89 24.65
C PHE A 248 -33.49 26.03 25.61
N VAL A 249 -33.47 25.73 26.93
CA VAL A 249 -33.16 26.70 27.98
C VAL A 249 -31.67 26.92 28.12
N THR A 250 -30.89 25.85 27.91
CA THR A 250 -29.41 25.86 27.96
C THR A 250 -28.84 25.27 26.69
N ILE A 251 -27.82 25.91 26.12
CA ILE A 251 -27.01 25.34 25.04
C ILE A 251 -25.55 25.31 25.49
N LEU A 252 -24.93 24.14 25.40
CA LEU A 252 -23.51 23.93 25.65
C LEU A 252 -22.82 23.50 24.35
N ILE A 253 -21.65 24.10 24.04
CA ILE A 253 -20.93 23.84 22.80
C ILE A 253 -19.48 23.49 23.11
N ASP A 254 -19.08 22.29 22.74
CA ASP A 254 -17.69 21.87 22.83
C ASP A 254 -16.98 22.03 21.49
N GLU A 255 -15.69 22.31 21.49
CA GLU A 255 -14.84 22.43 20.31
C GLU A 255 -15.32 23.51 19.29
N PHE A 256 -15.78 24.67 19.78
CA PHE A 256 -16.36 25.71 18.91
C PHE A 256 -15.43 26.21 17.79
N GLN A 257 -14.12 26.03 17.90
CA GLN A 257 -13.15 26.31 16.85
C GLN A 257 -13.33 25.45 15.56
N GLU A 258 -14.10 24.37 15.63
CA GLU A 258 -14.45 23.52 14.49
C GLU A 258 -15.67 24.02 13.71
N SER A 259 -16.30 25.15 14.11
CA SER A 259 -17.48 25.68 13.47
C SER A 259 -17.18 26.33 12.12
N ASP A 260 -18.12 26.14 11.18
CA ASP A 260 -18.20 26.92 9.95
C ASP A 260 -19.15 28.13 10.11
N PRO A 261 -19.17 29.12 9.15
CA PRO A 261 -20.01 30.26 9.23
C PRO A 261 -21.53 29.96 9.28
N ALA A 262 -22.01 28.93 8.57
CA ALA A 262 -23.42 28.57 8.56
C ALA A 262 -23.87 27.97 9.92
N GLN A 263 -23.02 27.17 10.54
CA GLN A 263 -23.28 26.62 11.89
C GLN A 263 -23.37 27.75 12.95
N ARG A 264 -22.49 28.76 12.85
CA ARG A 264 -22.51 29.93 13.75
C ARG A 264 -23.79 30.73 13.58
N GLU A 265 -24.28 30.89 12.34
CA GLU A 265 -25.57 31.58 12.08
C GLU A 265 -26.76 30.76 12.63
N LEU A 266 -26.77 29.42 12.42
CA LEU A 266 -27.81 28.56 13.01
C LEU A 266 -27.84 28.74 14.53
N LEU A 267 -26.67 28.76 15.16
CA LEU A 267 -26.52 28.95 16.59
C LEU A 267 -27.04 30.33 17.02
N ALA A 268 -26.65 31.39 16.32
CA ALA A 268 -27.13 32.76 16.62
C ALA A 268 -28.65 32.86 16.56
N LEU A 269 -29.32 32.10 15.67
CA LEU A 269 -30.77 32.09 15.57
C LEU A 269 -31.46 31.47 16.81
N ILE A 270 -30.85 30.42 17.39
CA ILE A 270 -31.46 29.60 18.44
C ILE A 270 -30.91 29.85 19.85
N ALA A 271 -29.80 30.55 19.98
CA ALA A 271 -29.05 30.71 21.23
C ALA A 271 -29.94 31.31 22.36
N PRO A 272 -30.03 30.65 23.53
CA PRO A 272 -30.65 31.16 24.73
C PRO A 272 -29.67 32.08 25.49
N ASN A 273 -30.16 32.71 26.56
CA ASN A 273 -29.30 33.45 27.48
C ASN A 273 -28.33 32.58 28.26
N ASP A 274 -28.70 31.33 28.56
CA ASP A 274 -27.81 30.37 29.21
C ASP A 274 -27.01 29.55 28.14
N LEU A 275 -26.00 30.23 27.58
CA LEU A 275 -25.11 29.71 26.51
C LEU A 275 -23.70 29.54 27.06
N LEU A 276 -23.14 28.33 26.93
CA LEU A 276 -21.74 28.03 27.30
C LEU A 276 -20.97 27.57 26.07
N ILE A 277 -19.91 28.29 25.72
CA ILE A 277 -19.05 27.99 24.55
C ILE A 277 -17.66 27.63 25.03
N ALA A 278 -17.20 26.43 24.71
CA ALA A 278 -15.80 26.04 24.92
C ALA A 278 -14.99 26.20 23.63
N LEU A 279 -13.83 26.84 23.75
CA LEU A 279 -12.98 27.20 22.61
C LEU A 279 -11.51 26.92 22.91
N ASP A 280 -10.83 26.29 21.94
CA ASP A 280 -9.37 26.18 21.86
C ASP A 280 -8.90 26.34 20.41
N SER A 281 -8.52 27.53 20.02
CA SER A 281 -8.12 27.82 18.62
C SER A 281 -6.90 27.03 18.15
N LYS A 282 -6.03 26.57 19.09
CA LYS A 282 -4.84 25.76 18.78
C LYS A 282 -5.15 24.29 18.50
N SER A 283 -6.36 23.82 18.83
CA SER A 283 -6.79 22.43 18.63
C SER A 283 -7.72 22.23 17.43
N ALA A 284 -7.86 23.22 16.54
CA ALA A 284 -8.69 23.12 15.34
C ALA A 284 -8.02 22.22 14.29
N VAL A 285 -8.75 21.22 13.80
CA VAL A 285 -8.25 20.27 12.78
C VAL A 285 -9.21 20.13 11.59
N GLY A 286 -10.36 20.81 11.63
CA GLY A 286 -11.46 20.65 10.66
C GLY A 286 -11.45 21.63 9.49
N ARG A 287 -10.39 22.44 9.25
CA ARG A 287 -10.36 23.41 8.16
C ARG A 287 -10.65 22.77 6.79
N PHE A 288 -10.11 21.58 6.53
CA PHE A 288 -10.40 20.82 5.31
C PHE A 288 -11.88 20.41 5.18
N ARG A 289 -12.64 20.45 6.27
CA ARG A 289 -14.09 20.19 6.30
C ARG A 289 -14.92 21.47 6.38
N GLY A 290 -14.31 22.65 6.18
CA GLY A 290 -14.99 23.95 6.19
C GLY A 290 -14.92 24.72 7.48
N ALA A 291 -14.37 24.19 8.55
CA ALA A 291 -14.15 24.92 9.79
C ALA A 291 -13.36 26.22 9.55
N ASP A 292 -13.71 27.27 10.29
CA ASP A 292 -13.05 28.56 10.27
C ASP A 292 -12.46 28.89 11.66
N PRO A 293 -11.28 28.29 11.98
CA PRO A 293 -10.69 28.48 13.29
C PRO A 293 -10.27 29.92 13.60
N ASP A 294 -9.88 30.68 12.58
CA ASP A 294 -9.39 32.04 12.74
C ASP A 294 -10.54 33.03 13.04
N GLY A 295 -11.73 32.77 12.49
CA GLY A 295 -12.95 33.55 12.80
C GLY A 295 -13.69 33.09 14.07
N ALA A 296 -13.29 31.95 14.67
CA ALA A 296 -14.04 31.34 15.77
C ALA A 296 -14.03 32.19 17.05
N ASP A 297 -12.91 32.81 17.39
CA ASP A 297 -12.82 33.65 18.58
C ASP A 297 -13.69 34.89 18.49
N THR A 298 -13.63 35.61 17.37
CA THR A 298 -14.48 36.79 17.10
C THR A 298 -15.96 36.42 17.10
N ALA A 299 -16.31 35.28 16.47
CA ALA A 299 -17.70 34.80 16.44
C ALA A 299 -18.20 34.39 17.83
N ALA A 300 -17.37 33.78 18.66
CA ALA A 300 -17.73 33.41 20.03
C ALA A 300 -18.00 34.69 20.85
N HIS A 301 -17.14 35.71 20.74
CA HIS A 301 -17.36 37.00 21.40
C HIS A 301 -18.64 37.69 20.92
N SER A 302 -18.94 37.65 19.63
CA SER A 302 -20.20 38.21 19.09
C SER A 302 -21.44 37.45 19.64
N LEU A 303 -21.36 36.14 19.81
CA LEU A 303 -22.47 35.33 20.32
C LEU A 303 -22.74 35.55 21.80
N ILE A 304 -21.69 35.75 22.61
CA ILE A 304 -21.87 36.05 24.04
C ILE A 304 -22.28 37.50 24.30
N GLY A 305 -22.00 38.43 23.36
CA GLY A 305 -22.29 39.86 23.45
C GLY A 305 -21.59 40.56 24.62
N ASP A 306 -21.97 41.84 24.86
CA ASP A 306 -21.35 42.69 25.88
C ASP A 306 -21.56 42.17 27.32
N ASN A 307 -22.62 41.40 27.56
CA ASN A 307 -22.96 40.85 28.87
C ASN A 307 -22.35 39.46 29.12
N GLY A 308 -21.59 38.93 28.15
CA GLY A 308 -20.95 37.62 28.23
C GLY A 308 -19.73 37.61 29.15
N ILE A 309 -19.50 36.50 29.83
CA ILE A 309 -18.38 36.29 30.72
C ILE A 309 -17.33 35.48 29.99
N VAL A 310 -16.08 35.96 29.95
CA VAL A 310 -14.95 35.19 29.39
C VAL A 310 -14.15 34.59 30.55
N ILE A 311 -13.97 33.30 30.55
CA ILE A 311 -13.20 32.56 31.57
C ILE A 311 -12.08 31.80 30.86
N THR A 312 -10.85 31.99 31.37
CA THR A 312 -9.68 31.25 30.89
C THR A 312 -9.28 30.19 31.92
N LEU A 313 -9.22 28.92 31.49
CA LEU A 313 -8.75 27.81 32.30
C LEU A 313 -7.23 27.70 32.16
N GLU A 314 -6.51 27.90 33.29
CA GLU A 314 -5.04 27.88 33.30
C GLU A 314 -4.49 26.49 33.61
N SER A 315 -5.25 25.64 34.30
CA SER A 315 -4.85 24.31 34.68
C SER A 315 -4.78 23.36 33.44
N ASN A 316 -3.73 22.56 33.38
CA ASN A 316 -3.61 21.50 32.35
C ASN A 316 -3.47 20.14 33.05
N PHE A 317 -4.50 19.30 32.87
CA PHE A 317 -4.57 17.93 33.40
C PHE A 317 -3.95 16.87 32.49
N ARG A 318 -3.48 17.26 31.30
CA ARG A 318 -2.78 16.43 30.33
C ARG A 318 -1.35 16.93 30.12
N ASN A 319 -0.60 17.02 31.17
CA ASN A 319 0.81 17.38 31.11
C ASN A 319 1.64 16.13 31.42
N PRO A 320 2.13 15.39 30.41
CA PRO A 320 2.88 14.17 30.64
C PRO A 320 4.15 14.48 31.44
N ALA A 321 4.33 13.76 32.56
CA ALA A 321 5.46 13.89 33.43
C ALA A 321 6.78 13.48 32.77
N LYS A 322 6.68 12.58 31.76
CA LYS A 322 7.82 12.09 31.03
C LYS A 322 7.62 12.39 29.53
N ARG A 323 8.58 13.13 29.00
CA ARG A 323 8.62 13.52 27.60
C ARG A 323 9.99 13.16 27.03
N ASP A 324 10.00 12.60 25.82
CA ASP A 324 11.23 12.27 25.11
C ASP A 324 11.05 12.49 23.61
N ALA A 325 12.15 12.85 22.94
CA ALA A 325 12.18 13.01 21.49
C ALA A 325 13.44 12.28 20.95
N VAL A 326 13.24 11.37 19.99
CA VAL A 326 14.30 10.44 19.59
C VAL A 326 14.42 10.34 18.07
N MET A 327 15.67 10.45 17.57
CA MET A 327 16.00 10.27 16.17
C MET A 327 16.42 8.83 15.88
N ALA A 328 15.87 8.22 14.85
CA ALA A 328 16.29 6.93 14.32
C ALA A 328 17.08 7.11 13.01
N ALA A 329 17.91 6.14 12.65
CA ALA A 329 18.68 6.21 11.41
C ALA A 329 17.89 5.77 10.17
N SER A 330 16.71 5.15 10.33
CA SER A 330 15.84 4.76 9.23
C SER A 330 14.41 4.50 9.73
N ALA A 331 13.44 4.50 8.82
CA ALA A 331 12.04 4.18 9.12
C ALA A 331 11.86 2.76 9.71
N SER A 332 12.72 1.81 9.32
CA SER A 332 12.71 0.47 9.92
C SER A 332 13.22 0.49 11.35
N GLU A 333 14.28 1.24 11.63
CA GLU A 333 14.81 1.39 13.00
C GLU A 333 13.84 2.18 13.86
N GLU A 334 13.18 3.22 13.34
CA GLU A 334 12.12 3.95 14.03
C GLU A 334 10.99 3.01 14.45
N ALA A 335 10.51 2.18 13.52
CA ALA A 335 9.45 1.22 13.81
C ALA A 335 9.85 0.21 14.91
N HIS A 336 11.08 -0.30 14.88
CA HIS A 336 11.59 -1.20 15.93
C HIS A 336 11.79 -0.49 17.26
N LEU A 337 12.26 0.76 17.26
CA LEU A 337 12.40 1.58 18.45
C LEU A 337 11.04 1.83 19.11
N ILE A 338 10.01 2.16 18.31
CA ILE A 338 8.63 2.33 18.77
C ILE A 338 8.13 1.04 19.43
N ALA A 339 8.24 -0.10 18.73
CA ALA A 339 7.84 -1.39 19.27
C ALA A 339 8.59 -1.74 20.56
N HIS A 340 9.89 -1.42 20.64
CA HIS A 340 10.70 -1.61 21.85
C HIS A 340 10.16 -0.76 23.02
N HIS A 341 9.87 0.52 22.80
CA HIS A 341 9.35 1.40 23.86
C HIS A 341 7.98 0.94 24.36
N CYS A 342 7.06 0.54 23.48
CA CYS A 342 5.77 -0.04 23.87
C CYS A 342 5.95 -1.34 24.68
N LYS A 343 6.81 -2.26 24.22
CA LYS A 343 7.09 -3.51 24.93
C LYS A 343 7.72 -3.26 26.28
N LYS A 344 8.66 -2.32 26.37
CA LYS A 344 9.32 -1.92 27.60
C LYS A 344 8.32 -1.32 28.60
N ALA A 345 7.43 -0.43 28.14
CA ALA A 345 6.39 0.17 28.97
C ALA A 345 5.43 -0.91 29.52
N HIS A 346 5.04 -1.87 28.69
CA HIS A 346 4.18 -2.97 29.11
C HIS A 346 4.87 -3.90 30.13
N LEU A 347 6.09 -4.38 29.82
CA LEU A 347 6.79 -5.36 30.66
C LEU A 347 7.36 -4.78 31.95
N LEU A 348 7.88 -3.54 31.93
CA LEU A 348 8.59 -2.96 33.07
C LEU A 348 7.74 -1.96 33.88
N ALA A 349 6.86 -1.21 33.22
CA ALA A 349 5.97 -0.25 33.90
C ALA A 349 4.53 -0.80 34.09
N GLY A 350 4.21 -1.98 33.55
CA GLY A 350 2.90 -2.62 33.72
C GLY A 350 1.77 -1.91 32.98
N ILE A 351 2.08 -1.02 32.00
CA ILE A 351 1.07 -0.29 31.24
C ILE A 351 0.40 -1.27 30.28
N PRO A 352 -0.93 -1.43 30.33
CA PRO A 352 -1.64 -2.22 29.32
C PRO A 352 -1.43 -1.66 27.91
N TYR A 353 -1.44 -2.51 26.87
CA TYR A 353 -1.36 -2.04 25.48
C TYR A 353 -2.55 -1.17 25.10
N SER A 354 -3.74 -1.43 25.66
CA SER A 354 -4.94 -0.59 25.48
C SER A 354 -4.79 0.85 25.97
N ASP A 355 -3.83 1.10 26.86
CA ASP A 355 -3.49 2.42 27.40
C ASP A 355 -2.35 3.11 26.62
N MET A 356 -1.97 2.54 25.47
CA MET A 356 -0.95 3.08 24.59
C MET A 356 -1.52 3.41 23.21
N ALA A 357 -1.03 4.48 22.59
CA ALA A 357 -1.38 4.84 21.22
C ALA A 357 -0.16 5.31 20.43
N ILE A 358 -0.13 4.93 19.14
CA ILE A 358 0.80 5.49 18.15
C ILE A 358 0.02 6.37 17.21
N ILE A 359 0.36 7.65 17.18
CA ILE A 359 -0.31 8.66 16.37
C ILE A 359 0.58 9.03 15.19
N LEU A 360 0.00 8.93 13.99
CA LEU A 360 0.64 9.25 12.72
C LEU A 360 -0.07 10.43 12.06
N ARG A 361 0.65 11.19 11.22
CA ARG A 361 0.02 12.23 10.40
C ARG A 361 -0.96 11.64 9.39
N SER A 362 -0.58 10.54 8.74
CA SER A 362 -1.40 9.81 7.78
C SER A 362 -1.08 8.32 7.82
N GLY A 363 -1.99 7.51 7.29
CA GLY A 363 -1.74 6.08 7.07
C GLY A 363 -0.74 5.83 5.93
N GLY A 364 -0.40 4.59 5.67
CA GLY A 364 0.46 4.18 4.56
C GLY A 364 1.72 3.44 5.00
N ALA A 365 2.84 3.68 4.30
CA ALA A 365 4.08 2.92 4.48
C ALA A 365 4.62 2.94 5.93
N GLY A 366 4.54 4.08 6.62
CA GLY A 366 4.96 4.22 8.02
C GLY A 366 4.14 3.36 8.97
N ALA A 367 2.81 3.38 8.84
CA ALA A 367 1.91 2.56 9.66
C ALA A 367 2.17 1.06 9.45
N SER A 368 2.39 0.64 8.20
CA SER A 368 2.68 -0.76 7.85
C SER A 368 4.02 -1.23 8.39
N ALA A 369 5.04 -0.38 8.43
CA ALA A 369 6.35 -0.67 9.02
C ALA A 369 6.24 -0.84 10.54
N ILE A 370 5.55 0.07 11.22
CA ILE A 370 5.31 0.04 12.67
C ILE A 370 4.50 -1.22 13.05
N ARG A 371 3.43 -1.54 12.30
CA ARG A 371 2.62 -2.73 12.55
C ARG A 371 3.45 -4.02 12.41
N ARG A 372 4.31 -4.11 11.40
CA ARG A 372 5.24 -5.24 11.25
C ARG A 372 6.19 -5.37 12.44
N ALA A 373 6.78 -4.27 12.89
CA ALA A 373 7.68 -4.27 14.04
C ALA A 373 6.94 -4.68 15.32
N CYS A 374 5.72 -4.19 15.54
CA CYS A 374 4.86 -4.60 16.66
C CYS A 374 4.53 -6.10 16.61
N MET A 375 4.17 -6.61 15.44
CA MET A 375 3.91 -8.04 15.24
C MET A 375 5.13 -8.91 15.53
N GLN A 376 6.32 -8.50 15.06
CA GLN A 376 7.59 -9.18 15.35
C GLN A 376 7.92 -9.16 16.86
N ALA A 377 7.56 -8.07 17.55
CA ALA A 377 7.69 -7.95 18.99
C ALA A 377 6.56 -8.65 19.78
N SER A 378 5.62 -9.33 19.10
CA SER A 378 4.42 -9.95 19.69
C SER A 378 3.58 -8.94 20.49
N ILE A 379 3.41 -7.73 19.95
CA ILE A 379 2.52 -6.69 20.48
C ILE A 379 1.21 -6.77 19.68
N PRO A 380 0.06 -7.04 20.33
CA PRO A 380 -1.23 -6.98 19.67
C PRO A 380 -1.56 -5.53 19.28
N THR A 381 -1.99 -5.31 18.05
CA THR A 381 -2.33 -3.97 17.56
C THR A 381 -3.77 -3.94 17.05
N VAL A 382 -4.45 -2.81 17.30
CA VAL A 382 -5.78 -2.47 16.76
C VAL A 382 -5.72 -1.10 16.10
N GLY A 383 -6.73 -0.78 15.32
CA GLY A 383 -6.81 0.45 14.55
C GLY A 383 -6.33 0.21 13.12
N GLU A 384 -7.18 0.50 12.16
CA GLU A 384 -6.85 0.37 10.76
C GLU A 384 -6.79 1.72 10.07
N ILE A 385 -5.69 1.90 9.36
CA ILE A 385 -5.46 3.02 8.45
C ILE A 385 -5.37 2.49 7.01
N GLU A 386 -5.78 1.25 6.76
CA GLU A 386 -5.83 0.68 5.42
C GLU A 386 -7.26 0.69 4.86
N ALA A 387 -7.37 1.09 3.58
CA ALA A 387 -8.62 0.87 2.86
C ALA A 387 -8.90 -0.65 2.80
N LEU A 388 -10.17 -1.04 2.98
CA LEU A 388 -10.56 -2.44 2.95
C LEU A 388 -10.09 -3.16 1.67
N GLY A 389 -10.07 -2.43 0.54
CA GLY A 389 -9.57 -2.93 -0.74
C GLY A 389 -8.08 -3.29 -0.77
N ASN A 390 -7.27 -2.74 0.15
CA ASN A 390 -5.84 -3.01 0.28
C ASN A 390 -5.51 -4.08 1.32
N ASN A 391 -6.53 -4.58 2.05
CA ASN A 391 -6.33 -5.63 3.02
C ASN A 391 -5.87 -6.91 2.31
N ALA A 392 -4.75 -7.49 2.75
CA ALA A 392 -4.10 -8.62 2.09
C ALA A 392 -5.00 -9.87 1.99
N ALA A 393 -5.89 -10.08 2.98
CA ALA A 393 -6.82 -11.19 2.98
C ALA A 393 -7.98 -10.98 1.98
N ILE A 394 -8.44 -9.73 1.80
CA ILE A 394 -9.59 -9.39 0.95
C ILE A 394 -9.17 -9.11 -0.50
N ALA A 395 -7.98 -8.59 -0.72
CA ALA A 395 -7.50 -8.20 -2.06
C ALA A 395 -7.66 -9.30 -3.12
N PRO A 396 -7.36 -10.59 -2.85
CA PRO A 396 -7.58 -11.66 -3.83
C PRO A 396 -9.07 -11.88 -4.18
N PHE A 397 -9.99 -11.72 -3.20
CA PHE A 397 -11.44 -11.82 -3.43
C PHE A 397 -11.95 -10.70 -4.33
N LEU A 398 -11.53 -9.46 -4.05
CA LEU A 398 -11.89 -8.30 -4.87
C LEU A 398 -11.30 -8.38 -6.26
N LEU A 399 -10.04 -8.84 -6.40
CA LEU A 399 -9.39 -9.03 -7.68
C LEU A 399 -10.14 -10.06 -8.52
N LEU A 400 -10.47 -11.22 -7.96
CA LEU A 400 -11.22 -12.25 -8.64
C LEU A 400 -12.64 -11.79 -9.03
N ALA A 401 -13.31 -11.04 -8.16
CA ALA A 401 -14.62 -10.44 -8.45
C ALA A 401 -14.55 -9.44 -9.61
N ARG A 402 -13.50 -8.59 -9.67
CA ARG A 402 -13.27 -7.66 -10.80
C ARG A 402 -13.03 -8.39 -12.11
N ILE A 403 -12.21 -9.43 -12.09
CA ILE A 403 -11.95 -10.24 -13.28
C ILE A 403 -13.21 -10.97 -13.72
N ALA A 404 -14.04 -11.45 -12.79
CA ALA A 404 -15.31 -12.07 -13.13
C ALA A 404 -16.26 -11.09 -13.84
N THR A 405 -16.29 -9.80 -13.42
CA THR A 405 -17.11 -8.75 -14.06
C THR A 405 -16.51 -8.24 -15.36
N HIS A 406 -15.18 -8.18 -15.50
CA HIS A 406 -14.47 -7.65 -16.67
C HIS A 406 -13.31 -8.56 -17.11
N PRO A 407 -13.57 -9.73 -17.68
CA PRO A 407 -12.53 -10.73 -18.00
C PRO A 407 -11.45 -10.21 -18.96
N LYS A 408 -11.79 -9.31 -19.88
CA LYS A 408 -10.86 -8.72 -20.85
C LYS A 408 -9.81 -7.79 -20.23
N LYS A 409 -9.97 -7.41 -18.96
CA LYS A 409 -9.02 -6.54 -18.23
C LYS A 409 -7.98 -7.34 -17.44
N LEU A 410 -7.96 -8.69 -17.52
CA LEU A 410 -6.98 -9.52 -16.82
C LEU A 410 -5.57 -9.26 -17.35
N THR A 411 -4.69 -8.77 -16.47
CA THR A 411 -3.27 -8.59 -16.76
C THR A 411 -2.45 -9.80 -16.29
N LEU A 412 -1.20 -9.90 -16.75
CA LEU A 412 -0.28 -10.93 -16.26
C LEU A 412 -0.05 -10.82 -14.75
N SER A 413 0.12 -9.61 -14.25
CA SER A 413 0.31 -9.35 -12.82
C SER A 413 -0.89 -9.83 -11.99
N ASP A 414 -2.11 -9.61 -12.48
CA ASP A 414 -3.34 -10.08 -11.82
C ASP A 414 -3.43 -11.60 -11.80
N ALA A 415 -3.08 -12.24 -12.91
CA ALA A 415 -3.05 -13.71 -13.02
C ALA A 415 -2.04 -14.31 -12.03
N GLU A 416 -0.85 -13.73 -11.93
CA GLU A 416 0.19 -14.13 -10.97
C GLU A 416 -0.27 -13.91 -9.53
N ALA A 417 -0.88 -12.75 -9.23
CA ALA A 417 -1.42 -12.45 -7.91
C ALA A 417 -2.49 -13.46 -7.47
N LEU A 418 -3.40 -13.85 -8.37
CA LEU A 418 -4.40 -14.88 -8.06
C LEU A 418 -3.77 -16.27 -7.86
N LEU A 419 -2.80 -16.65 -8.69
CA LEU A 419 -2.14 -17.95 -8.58
C LEU A 419 -1.26 -18.05 -7.33
N THR A 420 -0.65 -16.96 -6.88
CA THR A 420 0.17 -16.93 -5.65
C THR A 420 -0.66 -16.69 -4.39
N SER A 421 -1.93 -16.31 -4.53
CA SER A 421 -2.86 -16.18 -3.39
C SER A 421 -3.23 -17.54 -2.78
N GLU A 422 -4.01 -17.52 -1.71
CA GLU A 422 -4.56 -18.72 -1.09
C GLU A 422 -5.39 -19.59 -2.04
N PHE A 423 -5.95 -19.02 -3.10
CA PHE A 423 -6.74 -19.75 -4.11
C PHE A 423 -5.85 -20.63 -4.99
N GLY A 424 -4.72 -20.12 -5.45
CA GLY A 424 -3.77 -20.85 -6.27
C GLY A 424 -2.76 -21.63 -5.46
N GLY A 425 -2.23 -21.05 -4.39
CA GLY A 425 -1.19 -21.62 -3.56
C GLY A 425 0.12 -21.88 -4.30
N SER A 426 0.37 -21.14 -5.40
CA SER A 426 1.60 -21.24 -6.19
C SER A 426 2.74 -20.47 -5.55
N ASP A 427 3.94 -20.99 -5.68
CA ASP A 427 5.18 -20.26 -5.47
C ASP A 427 5.82 -19.88 -6.82
N ALA A 428 6.95 -19.19 -6.79
CA ALA A 428 7.67 -18.78 -7.99
C ALA A 428 8.12 -19.95 -8.86
N ILE A 429 8.37 -21.12 -8.24
CA ILE A 429 8.80 -22.35 -8.95
C ILE A 429 7.60 -22.97 -9.67
N SER A 430 6.45 -23.04 -9.01
CA SER A 430 5.19 -23.52 -9.57
C SER A 430 4.74 -22.68 -10.76
N LEU A 431 4.81 -21.35 -10.65
CA LEU A 431 4.48 -20.44 -11.75
C LEU A 431 5.40 -20.66 -12.97
N ARG A 432 6.71 -20.83 -12.74
CA ARG A 432 7.66 -21.13 -13.82
C ARG A 432 7.37 -22.49 -14.44
N ARG A 433 7.05 -23.52 -13.64
CA ARG A 433 6.63 -24.86 -14.12
C ARG A 433 5.40 -24.76 -15.00
N ILE A 434 4.35 -24.06 -14.54
CA ILE A 434 3.10 -23.87 -15.29
C ILE A 434 3.38 -23.21 -16.63
N ARG A 435 4.13 -22.11 -16.67
CA ARG A 435 4.48 -21.41 -17.92
C ARG A 435 5.25 -22.28 -18.90
N ARG A 436 6.25 -23.04 -18.41
CA ARG A 436 7.00 -23.97 -19.26
C ARG A 436 6.12 -25.08 -19.84
N SER A 437 5.22 -25.62 -18.99
CA SER A 437 4.30 -26.67 -19.42
C SER A 437 3.30 -26.14 -20.47
N LEU A 438 2.78 -24.92 -20.30
CA LEU A 438 1.94 -24.26 -21.30
C LEU A 438 2.68 -24.06 -22.63
N LEU A 439 3.91 -23.56 -22.56
CA LEU A 439 4.74 -23.42 -23.77
C LEU A 439 5.04 -24.75 -24.45
N ALA A 440 5.28 -25.81 -23.68
CA ALA A 440 5.55 -27.14 -24.22
C ALA A 440 4.30 -27.79 -24.87
N SER A 441 3.09 -27.39 -24.46
CA SER A 441 1.82 -27.85 -25.05
C SER A 441 1.41 -27.05 -26.27
N ARG A 442 2.14 -26.00 -26.64
CA ARG A 442 1.86 -25.12 -27.77
C ARG A 442 2.04 -25.85 -29.10
N SER A 443 1.11 -25.69 -30.04
CA SER A 443 1.28 -26.16 -31.41
C SER A 443 2.28 -25.28 -32.17
N ASP A 444 2.87 -25.80 -33.25
CA ASP A 444 3.87 -25.08 -34.04
C ASP A 444 3.31 -23.78 -34.68
N ASP A 445 2.00 -23.73 -34.89
CA ASP A 445 1.30 -22.56 -35.48
C ASP A 445 0.87 -21.52 -34.43
N ASP A 446 0.97 -21.83 -33.14
CA ASP A 446 0.55 -20.93 -32.05
C ASP A 446 1.72 -20.03 -31.65
N LEU A 447 1.61 -18.73 -31.92
CA LEU A 447 2.67 -17.73 -31.60
C LEU A 447 2.51 -17.06 -30.25
N ARG A 448 1.51 -17.45 -29.43
CA ARG A 448 1.28 -16.84 -28.12
C ARG A 448 2.46 -17.06 -27.18
N THR A 449 2.74 -16.05 -26.34
CA THR A 449 3.71 -16.17 -25.27
C THR A 449 3.14 -17.02 -24.12
N GLY A 450 4.01 -17.59 -23.29
CA GLY A 450 3.56 -18.34 -22.11
C GLY A 450 2.72 -17.50 -21.14
N SER A 451 2.90 -16.18 -21.15
CA SER A 451 2.08 -15.22 -20.38
C SER A 451 0.68 -15.06 -20.97
N ALA A 452 0.55 -14.95 -22.29
CA ALA A 452 -0.75 -14.91 -22.97
C ALA A 452 -1.51 -16.23 -22.76
N MET A 453 -0.83 -17.36 -22.93
CA MET A 453 -1.44 -18.68 -22.68
C MET A 453 -1.90 -18.85 -21.22
N LEU A 454 -1.19 -18.28 -20.25
CA LEU A 454 -1.57 -18.29 -18.84
C LEU A 454 -2.88 -17.52 -18.61
N ILE A 455 -3.01 -16.34 -19.22
CA ILE A 455 -4.21 -15.50 -19.15
C ILE A 455 -5.39 -16.23 -19.79
N ASP A 456 -5.22 -16.76 -21.02
CA ASP A 456 -6.27 -17.49 -21.75
C ASP A 456 -6.71 -18.73 -20.97
N ALA A 457 -5.76 -19.49 -20.40
CA ALA A 457 -6.08 -20.67 -19.60
C ALA A 457 -6.90 -20.33 -18.34
N LEU A 458 -6.63 -19.21 -17.69
CA LEU A 458 -7.43 -18.73 -16.55
C LEU A 458 -8.83 -18.29 -16.98
N ILE A 459 -8.97 -17.64 -18.14
CA ILE A 459 -10.25 -17.11 -18.61
C ILE A 459 -11.11 -18.20 -19.22
N ASP A 460 -10.58 -18.97 -20.16
CA ASP A 460 -11.34 -19.89 -21.02
C ASP A 460 -11.37 -21.31 -20.46
N GLY A 461 -10.45 -21.66 -19.57
CA GLY A 461 -10.36 -22.97 -18.96
C GLY A 461 -9.80 -24.04 -19.91
N ASP A 462 -9.30 -23.65 -21.08
CA ASP A 462 -8.59 -24.56 -21.96
C ASP A 462 -7.16 -24.75 -21.43
N ILE A 463 -7.03 -25.72 -20.52
CA ILE A 463 -5.79 -26.01 -19.83
C ILE A 463 -5.21 -27.31 -20.41
N PRO A 464 -4.29 -27.20 -21.38
CA PRO A 464 -3.74 -28.37 -22.07
C PRO A 464 -2.73 -29.15 -21.22
N ILE A 465 -2.59 -28.83 -19.94
CA ILE A 465 -1.62 -29.43 -19.01
C ILE A 465 -2.36 -30.28 -17.98
N ALA A 466 -2.00 -31.55 -17.92
CA ALA A 466 -2.60 -32.49 -16.97
C ALA A 466 -2.24 -32.20 -15.50
N ASP A 467 -1.11 -31.50 -15.23
CA ASP A 467 -0.57 -31.27 -13.89
C ASP A 467 -0.44 -29.78 -13.56
N ALA A 468 -1.59 -29.07 -13.48
CA ALA A 468 -1.67 -27.68 -13.05
C ALA A 468 -2.85 -27.48 -12.09
N PRO A 469 -2.84 -28.12 -10.91
CA PRO A 469 -3.96 -28.04 -9.98
C PRO A 469 -4.21 -26.61 -9.49
N GLU A 470 -3.20 -25.76 -9.41
CA GLU A 470 -3.27 -24.35 -9.03
C GLU A 470 -4.11 -23.55 -10.04
N LEU A 471 -3.83 -23.74 -11.32
CA LEU A 471 -4.52 -23.09 -12.41
C LEU A 471 -5.99 -23.53 -12.47
N ASN A 472 -6.22 -24.84 -12.32
CA ASN A 472 -7.58 -25.42 -12.32
C ASN A 472 -8.42 -24.87 -11.16
N ARG A 473 -7.87 -24.71 -9.96
CA ARG A 473 -8.59 -24.16 -8.82
C ARG A 473 -9.02 -22.71 -9.06
N VAL A 474 -8.10 -21.85 -9.52
CA VAL A 474 -8.42 -20.43 -9.77
C VAL A 474 -9.43 -20.30 -10.91
N HIS A 475 -9.27 -21.06 -12.01
CA HIS A 475 -10.25 -21.10 -13.11
C HIS A 475 -11.64 -21.56 -12.64
N ALA A 476 -11.71 -22.64 -11.85
CA ALA A 476 -12.97 -23.14 -11.33
C ALA A 476 -13.68 -22.10 -10.45
N LEU A 477 -12.93 -21.41 -9.60
CA LEU A 477 -13.45 -20.34 -8.75
C LEU A 477 -13.94 -19.14 -9.57
N LEU A 478 -13.21 -18.74 -10.61
CA LEU A 478 -13.60 -17.69 -11.55
C LEU A 478 -14.86 -18.09 -12.33
N SER A 479 -14.98 -19.36 -12.71
CA SER A 479 -16.18 -19.90 -13.39
C SER A 479 -17.42 -19.82 -12.49
N GLU A 480 -17.30 -20.18 -11.19
CA GLU A 480 -18.41 -20.06 -10.22
C GLU A 480 -18.80 -18.59 -10.00
N ALA A 481 -17.84 -17.68 -9.91
CA ALA A 481 -18.11 -16.25 -9.82
C ALA A 481 -18.90 -15.73 -11.04
N ARG A 482 -18.51 -16.14 -12.26
CA ARG A 482 -19.23 -15.78 -13.50
C ARG A 482 -20.64 -16.40 -13.57
N LYS A 483 -20.81 -17.63 -13.10
CA LYS A 483 -22.15 -18.25 -13.02
C LYS A 483 -23.08 -17.46 -12.10
N SER A 484 -22.55 -16.90 -11.01
CA SER A 484 -23.37 -16.06 -10.13
C SER A 484 -23.82 -14.77 -10.82
N LEU A 485 -22.96 -14.17 -11.65
CA LEU A 485 -23.28 -12.97 -12.44
C LEU A 485 -24.28 -13.24 -13.59
N ALA A 486 -24.38 -14.47 -14.07
CA ALA A 486 -25.34 -14.84 -15.12
C ALA A 486 -26.78 -15.03 -14.59
N ARG A 487 -27.01 -14.93 -13.26
CA ARG A 487 -28.35 -15.00 -12.67
C ARG A 487 -29.18 -13.75 -13.02
N LYS A 488 -30.49 -13.86 -12.87
CA LYS A 488 -31.40 -12.72 -13.04
C LYS A 488 -31.19 -11.73 -11.86
N ASN A 489 -30.80 -10.49 -12.16
CA ASN A 489 -30.50 -9.44 -11.17
C ASN A 489 -29.39 -9.84 -10.17
N PRO A 490 -28.17 -10.09 -10.63
CA PRO A 490 -27.08 -10.49 -9.75
C PRO A 490 -26.69 -9.34 -8.84
N THR A 491 -26.54 -9.63 -7.54
CA THR A 491 -26.05 -8.65 -6.57
C THR A 491 -24.56 -8.87 -6.27
N VAL A 492 -23.91 -7.83 -5.74
CA VAL A 492 -22.50 -7.96 -5.31
C VAL A 492 -22.36 -8.97 -4.17
N HIS A 493 -23.38 -9.09 -3.30
CA HIS A 493 -23.41 -10.08 -2.23
C HIS A 493 -23.41 -11.51 -2.81
N ASP A 494 -24.22 -11.78 -3.87
CA ASP A 494 -24.24 -13.09 -4.55
C ASP A 494 -22.89 -13.43 -5.15
N LEU A 495 -22.21 -12.45 -5.75
CA LEU A 495 -20.88 -12.60 -6.33
C LEU A 495 -19.83 -12.94 -5.26
N LEU A 496 -19.75 -12.13 -4.19
CA LEU A 496 -18.82 -12.34 -3.09
C LEU A 496 -19.09 -13.67 -2.38
N TRP A 497 -20.35 -14.02 -2.18
CA TRP A 497 -20.74 -15.30 -1.57
C TRP A 497 -20.36 -16.49 -2.44
N ALA A 498 -20.54 -16.40 -3.76
CA ALA A 498 -20.12 -17.46 -4.68
C ALA A 498 -18.62 -17.71 -4.59
N ILE A 499 -17.80 -16.65 -4.48
CA ILE A 499 -16.35 -16.76 -4.32
C ILE A 499 -16.02 -17.37 -2.95
N TRP A 500 -16.54 -16.81 -1.85
CA TRP A 500 -16.27 -17.25 -0.49
C TRP A 500 -16.63 -18.72 -0.23
N ASN A 501 -17.79 -19.13 -0.69
CA ASN A 501 -18.30 -20.47 -0.43
C ASN A 501 -17.59 -21.58 -1.26
N ASN A 502 -17.00 -21.21 -2.41
CA ASN A 502 -16.32 -22.15 -3.31
C ASN A 502 -14.79 -22.04 -3.27
N ALA A 503 -14.24 -21.07 -2.53
CA ALA A 503 -12.79 -20.92 -2.37
C ALA A 503 -12.20 -22.11 -1.58
N VAL A 504 -11.19 -22.76 -2.16
CA VAL A 504 -10.47 -23.88 -1.53
C VAL A 504 -8.98 -23.61 -1.50
N THR A 505 -8.32 -24.06 -0.44
CA THR A 505 -6.86 -23.97 -0.26
C THR A 505 -6.14 -24.98 -1.17
N SER A 506 -4.81 -24.90 -1.23
CA SER A 506 -3.96 -25.88 -1.91
C SER A 506 -4.15 -27.31 -1.41
N GLU A 507 -4.60 -27.48 -0.17
CA GLU A 507 -4.88 -28.79 0.47
C GLU A 507 -6.30 -29.30 0.17
N GLY A 508 -7.14 -28.50 -0.53
CA GLY A 508 -8.52 -28.87 -0.86
C GLY A 508 -9.54 -28.55 0.23
N ASN A 509 -9.15 -27.91 1.34
CA ASN A 509 -10.05 -27.48 2.39
C ASN A 509 -10.71 -26.14 1.99
N LYS A 510 -11.92 -25.88 2.45
CA LYS A 510 -12.52 -24.55 2.27
C LYS A 510 -11.68 -23.49 2.98
N VAL A 511 -11.45 -22.34 2.34
CA VAL A 511 -10.71 -21.20 2.92
C VAL A 511 -11.40 -20.74 4.21
N SER A 512 -12.73 -20.67 4.23
CA SER A 512 -13.52 -20.32 5.43
C SER A 512 -13.26 -21.25 6.61
N ASP A 513 -13.16 -22.56 6.37
CA ASP A 513 -12.88 -23.55 7.42
C ASP A 513 -11.43 -23.47 7.90
N ALA A 514 -10.48 -23.29 6.97
CA ALA A 514 -9.07 -23.15 7.28
C ALA A 514 -8.79 -21.91 8.15
N TRP A 515 -9.41 -20.78 7.84
CA TRP A 515 -9.28 -19.55 8.64
C TRP A 515 -9.93 -19.69 10.01
N ARG A 516 -11.15 -20.24 10.08
CA ARG A 516 -11.81 -20.52 11.35
C ARG A 516 -10.96 -21.42 12.25
N ASP A 517 -10.43 -22.52 11.70
CA ASP A 517 -9.64 -23.46 12.47
C ASP A 517 -8.28 -22.86 12.88
N ALA A 518 -7.71 -21.97 12.09
CA ALA A 518 -6.54 -21.20 12.46
C ALA A 518 -6.83 -20.21 13.60
N ALA A 519 -7.95 -19.48 13.53
CA ALA A 519 -8.39 -18.55 14.57
C ALA A 519 -8.61 -19.28 15.91
N LEU A 520 -9.29 -20.43 15.89
CA LEU A 520 -9.55 -21.23 17.09
C LEU A 520 -8.28 -21.84 17.73
N ARG A 521 -7.20 -22.05 16.97
CA ARG A 521 -5.92 -22.52 17.54
C ARG A 521 -5.23 -21.48 18.41
N GLY A 522 -5.58 -20.21 18.27
CA GLY A 522 -4.98 -19.11 19.04
C GLY A 522 -3.53 -18.77 18.65
N GLY A 523 -2.87 -18.01 19.51
CA GLY A 523 -1.52 -17.49 19.24
C GLY A 523 -1.50 -16.40 18.17
N SER A 524 -0.31 -16.00 17.71
CA SER A 524 -0.15 -14.90 16.73
C SER A 524 -0.79 -15.22 15.37
N ARG A 525 -0.74 -16.48 14.92
CA ARG A 525 -1.39 -16.94 13.68
C ARG A 525 -2.91 -16.98 13.81
N GLY A 526 -3.42 -17.40 14.98
CA GLY A 526 -4.84 -17.38 15.26
C GLY A 526 -5.40 -15.96 15.27
N ALA A 527 -4.72 -15.04 15.93
CA ALA A 527 -5.10 -13.62 15.92
C ALA A 527 -5.02 -12.97 14.53
N ALA A 528 -4.15 -13.43 13.64
CA ALA A 528 -4.14 -12.98 12.25
C ALA A 528 -5.37 -13.50 11.49
N ALA A 529 -5.65 -14.80 11.59
CA ALA A 529 -6.83 -15.40 10.95
C ALA A 529 -8.17 -14.83 11.48
N ASP A 530 -8.22 -14.46 12.74
CA ASP A 530 -9.39 -13.80 13.36
C ASP A 530 -9.63 -12.41 12.72
N ARG A 531 -8.56 -11.61 12.55
CA ARG A 531 -8.66 -10.32 11.83
C ARG A 531 -9.04 -10.48 10.36
N ASP A 532 -8.57 -11.53 9.69
CA ASP A 532 -8.93 -11.79 8.30
C ASP A 532 -10.43 -12.15 8.17
N LEU A 533 -10.97 -12.91 9.13
CA LEU A 533 -12.41 -13.19 9.24
C LEU A 533 -13.22 -11.91 9.53
N ASP A 534 -12.75 -11.05 10.44
CA ASP A 534 -13.38 -9.76 10.72
C ASP A 534 -13.43 -8.89 9.47
N ALA A 535 -12.35 -8.81 8.73
CA ALA A 535 -12.29 -8.07 7.48
C ALA A 535 -13.28 -8.59 6.43
N MET A 536 -13.49 -9.92 6.35
CA MET A 536 -14.53 -10.52 5.49
C MET A 536 -15.94 -10.14 5.94
N ILE A 537 -16.22 -10.12 7.24
CA ILE A 537 -17.51 -9.68 7.76
C ILE A 537 -17.79 -8.23 7.35
N VAL A 538 -16.79 -7.33 7.50
CA VAL A 538 -16.90 -5.92 7.06
C VAL A 538 -17.21 -5.82 5.58
N LEU A 539 -16.53 -6.63 4.75
CA LEU A 539 -16.78 -6.65 3.30
C LEU A 539 -18.22 -7.03 2.97
N PHE A 540 -18.76 -8.10 3.62
CA PHE A 540 -20.15 -8.53 3.42
C PHE A 540 -21.17 -7.52 3.94
N GLU A 541 -20.92 -6.90 5.09
CA GLU A 541 -21.78 -5.82 5.63
C GLU A 541 -21.78 -4.59 4.72
N SER A 542 -20.62 -4.24 4.16
CA SER A 542 -20.52 -3.14 3.21
C SER A 542 -21.28 -3.43 1.92
N ALA A 543 -21.19 -4.69 1.42
CA ALA A 543 -21.95 -5.14 0.26
C ALA A 543 -23.47 -5.14 0.53
N ALA A 544 -23.90 -5.58 1.72
CA ALA A 544 -25.32 -5.56 2.10
C ALA A 544 -25.86 -4.11 2.18
N ARG A 545 -25.14 -3.20 2.82
CA ARG A 545 -25.50 -1.77 2.88
C ARG A 545 -25.54 -1.12 1.51
N PHE A 546 -24.61 -1.51 0.61
CA PHE A 546 -24.62 -1.03 -0.76
C PHE A 546 -25.89 -1.46 -1.51
N ILE A 547 -26.29 -2.72 -1.40
CA ILE A 547 -27.51 -3.24 -2.05
C ILE A 547 -28.78 -2.56 -1.53
N GLU A 548 -28.89 -2.35 -0.20
CA GLU A 548 -30.00 -1.63 0.40
C GLU A 548 -30.11 -0.20 -0.11
N ARG A 549 -28.96 0.43 -0.33
CA ARG A 549 -28.87 1.83 -0.75
C ARG A 549 -29.06 2.04 -2.26
N PHE A 550 -28.56 1.10 -3.05
CA PHE A 550 -28.58 1.11 -4.51
C PHE A 550 -29.25 -0.15 -5.07
N PRO A 551 -30.57 -0.32 -4.91
CA PRO A 551 -31.26 -1.50 -5.42
C PRO A 551 -31.10 -1.63 -6.94
N GLY A 552 -30.56 -2.77 -7.40
CA GLY A 552 -30.35 -3.03 -8.83
C GLY A 552 -29.03 -2.49 -9.41
N ALA A 553 -28.16 -1.90 -8.62
CA ALA A 553 -26.84 -1.49 -9.10
C ALA A 553 -25.99 -2.71 -9.48
N ALA A 554 -25.21 -2.58 -10.55
CA ALA A 554 -24.29 -3.63 -11.00
C ALA A 554 -23.18 -3.89 -9.95
N PRO A 555 -22.75 -5.15 -9.78
CA PRO A 555 -21.66 -5.50 -8.85
C PRO A 555 -20.35 -4.73 -9.08
N SER A 556 -20.06 -4.36 -10.35
CA SER A 556 -18.88 -3.57 -10.70
C SER A 556 -18.82 -2.21 -9.99
N VAL A 557 -19.96 -1.54 -9.82
CA VAL A 557 -20.03 -0.23 -9.14
C VAL A 557 -19.54 -0.32 -7.68
N PHE A 558 -19.93 -1.38 -6.97
CA PHE A 558 -19.42 -1.63 -5.62
C PHE A 558 -17.92 -1.91 -5.61
N LEU A 559 -17.44 -2.73 -6.56
CA LEU A 559 -16.02 -3.11 -6.64
C LEU A 559 -15.12 -1.90 -6.94
N ASP A 560 -15.61 -0.94 -7.72
CA ASP A 560 -14.90 0.31 -7.96
C ASP A 560 -14.91 1.21 -6.72
N GLN A 561 -16.03 1.26 -5.99
CA GLN A 561 -16.17 2.05 -4.78
C GLN A 561 -15.29 1.53 -3.63
N ILE A 562 -15.33 0.21 -3.34
CA ILE A 562 -14.64 -0.38 -2.19
C ILE A 562 -13.11 -0.30 -2.28
N SER A 563 -12.56 -0.17 -3.49
CA SER A 563 -11.11 -0.09 -3.71
C SER A 563 -10.50 1.17 -3.11
N GLU A 564 -11.30 2.20 -2.90
CA GLU A 564 -10.86 3.52 -2.50
C GLU A 564 -11.51 4.01 -1.19
N GLU A 565 -12.49 3.27 -0.68
CA GLU A 565 -13.18 3.64 0.54
C GLU A 565 -12.34 3.22 1.76
N PHE A 566 -11.89 4.22 2.53
CA PHE A 566 -11.33 3.98 3.86
C PHE A 566 -12.48 3.63 4.81
N ILE A 567 -12.78 2.36 4.95
CA ILE A 567 -13.68 1.90 6.00
C ILE A 567 -12.81 1.73 7.24
N ALA A 568 -12.98 2.64 8.19
CA ALA A 568 -12.34 2.49 9.47
C ALA A 568 -12.88 1.20 10.14
N ALA A 569 -12.00 0.29 10.50
CA ALA A 569 -12.34 -0.96 11.18
C ALA A 569 -13.01 -0.74 12.54
N ASP A 570 -12.97 0.48 13.06
CA ASP A 570 -13.63 0.90 14.30
C ASP A 570 -15.16 0.64 14.33
N VAL A 571 -15.78 0.37 13.19
CA VAL A 571 -17.24 0.13 13.11
C VAL A 571 -17.63 -1.24 13.68
N ILE A 572 -16.72 -2.22 13.72
CA ILE A 572 -17.02 -3.60 14.14
C ILE A 572 -16.61 -3.85 15.59
N THR A 573 -15.49 -3.31 16.01
CA THR A 573 -14.92 -3.53 17.35
C THR A 573 -15.69 -2.80 18.47
N ALA A 574 -16.60 -1.89 18.14
CA ALA A 574 -17.32 -1.05 19.12
C ALA A 574 -18.33 -1.81 20.00
N LYS A 575 -18.60 -3.10 19.72
CA LYS A 575 -19.62 -3.88 20.46
C LYS A 575 -19.08 -5.02 21.34
N GLY A 576 -17.77 -5.26 21.37
CA GLY A 576 -17.12 -6.30 22.16
C GLY A 576 -16.21 -5.75 23.27
N VAL A 577 -15.80 -6.64 24.20
CA VAL A 577 -14.73 -6.34 25.17
C VAL A 577 -13.47 -6.01 24.37
N ARG A 578 -12.96 -4.78 24.50
CA ARG A 578 -11.72 -4.38 23.81
C ARG A 578 -10.57 -5.27 24.29
N PRO A 579 -9.89 -5.99 23.41
CA PRO A 579 -8.70 -6.74 23.80
C PRO A 579 -7.61 -5.77 24.26
N ASP A 580 -6.71 -6.23 25.14
CA ASP A 580 -5.51 -5.45 25.51
C ASP A 580 -4.57 -5.34 24.30
N ALA A 581 -4.76 -4.28 23.50
CA ALA A 581 -4.06 -4.06 22.25
C ALA A 581 -3.71 -2.59 22.02
N LEU A 582 -2.53 -2.36 21.45
CA LEU A 582 -1.99 -1.05 21.11
C LEU A 582 -2.75 -0.43 19.93
N GLU A 583 -3.17 0.82 20.06
CA GLU A 583 -3.86 1.52 18.99
C GLU A 583 -2.87 2.25 18.05
N ILE A 584 -3.03 2.03 16.73
CA ILE A 584 -2.28 2.77 15.70
C ILE A 584 -3.31 3.57 14.90
N LEU A 585 -3.23 4.90 14.98
CA LEU A 585 -4.25 5.78 14.41
C LEU A 585 -3.68 7.08 13.84
N THR A 586 -4.48 7.78 13.02
CA THR A 586 -4.13 9.13 12.56
C THR A 586 -4.47 10.16 13.62
N VAL A 587 -3.83 11.34 13.53
CA VAL A 587 -4.12 12.47 14.41
C VAL A 587 -5.60 12.89 14.38
N HIS A 588 -6.29 12.77 13.22
CA HIS A 588 -7.71 13.09 13.11
C HIS A 588 -8.58 12.14 13.93
N SER A 589 -8.25 10.85 13.94
CA SER A 589 -8.94 9.83 14.73
C SER A 589 -8.58 9.89 16.23
N ALA A 590 -7.45 10.50 16.58
CA ALA A 590 -7.01 10.69 17.96
C ALA A 590 -7.73 11.87 18.67
N LYS A 591 -8.43 12.74 17.90
CA LYS A 591 -9.12 13.90 18.48
C LYS A 591 -10.22 13.47 19.45
N GLY A 592 -10.29 14.15 20.58
CA GLY A 592 -11.26 13.84 21.65
C GLY A 592 -10.86 12.69 22.58
N ARG A 593 -9.82 11.91 22.24
CA ARG A 593 -9.34 10.75 22.99
C ARG A 593 -8.06 11.08 23.76
N GLN A 594 -7.64 10.20 24.67
CA GLN A 594 -6.41 10.33 25.45
C GLN A 594 -5.91 8.97 25.90
N TRP A 595 -4.59 8.87 26.12
CA TRP A 595 -3.94 7.65 26.59
C TRP A 595 -2.82 7.98 27.57
N PRO A 596 -2.54 7.11 28.55
CA PRO A 596 -1.39 7.24 29.42
C PRO A 596 -0.06 7.33 28.69
N PHE A 597 0.14 6.53 27.63
CA PHE A 597 1.35 6.55 26.82
C PHE A 597 1.04 6.81 25.35
N VAL A 598 1.60 7.88 24.82
CA VAL A 598 1.44 8.25 23.39
C VAL A 598 2.80 8.34 22.71
N ILE A 599 2.87 7.77 21.50
CA ILE A 599 3.99 7.93 20.59
C ILE A 599 3.50 8.70 19.36
N VAL A 600 4.15 9.84 19.07
CA VAL A 600 3.91 10.61 17.83
C VAL A 600 5.05 10.27 16.88
N ALA A 601 4.74 9.54 15.81
CA ALA A 601 5.75 8.94 14.94
C ALA A 601 5.77 9.55 13.54
N GLY A 602 6.96 9.51 12.91
CA GLY A 602 7.13 9.96 11.54
C GLY A 602 7.12 11.49 11.40
N VAL A 603 7.75 12.22 12.34
CA VAL A 603 7.80 13.69 12.33
C VAL A 603 8.95 14.18 11.46
N GLN A 604 8.86 13.87 10.14
CA GLN A 604 9.85 14.21 9.13
C GLN A 604 9.34 15.27 8.16
N GLU A 605 10.29 16.00 7.54
CA GLU A 605 9.99 16.96 6.48
C GLU A 605 9.23 16.29 5.33
N GLY A 606 8.20 16.96 4.81
CA GLY A 606 7.34 16.42 3.75
C GLY A 606 6.35 15.33 4.17
N THR A 607 6.43 14.84 5.43
CA THR A 607 5.45 13.92 6.02
C THR A 607 4.63 14.63 7.09
N TRP A 608 5.28 15.27 8.03
CA TRP A 608 4.68 16.11 9.07
C TRP A 608 5.62 17.27 9.40
N PRO A 609 5.43 18.47 8.82
CA PRO A 609 4.26 18.97 8.07
C PRO A 609 4.12 18.40 6.66
N ASN A 610 2.89 18.16 6.24
CA ASN A 610 2.57 17.87 4.85
C ASN A 610 2.12 19.16 4.14
N LEU A 611 3.09 19.90 3.63
CA LEU A 611 2.87 21.17 2.94
C LEU A 611 2.59 21.02 1.43
N LYS A 612 2.38 19.79 0.95
CA LYS A 612 1.99 19.57 -0.43
C LYS A 612 0.64 20.21 -0.66
N VAL A 613 0.65 21.36 -1.32
CA VAL A 613 -0.57 21.98 -1.82
C VAL A 613 -1.21 20.92 -2.73
N ARG A 614 -2.36 20.44 -2.37
CA ARG A 614 -3.18 19.68 -3.31
C ARG A 614 -3.49 20.67 -4.42
N SER A 615 -2.84 20.53 -5.56
CA SER A 615 -3.17 21.33 -6.73
C SER A 615 -4.56 20.90 -7.18
N THR A 616 -5.58 21.46 -6.56
CA THR A 616 -6.96 21.26 -6.95
C THR A 616 -7.22 22.12 -8.19
N LEU A 617 -7.69 21.48 -9.24
CA LEU A 617 -8.01 22.15 -10.50
C LEU A 617 -9.07 23.23 -10.29
N LEU A 618 -10.10 22.89 -9.50
CA LEU A 618 -11.24 23.77 -9.25
C LEU A 618 -11.00 24.80 -8.13
N GLY A 619 -9.97 24.64 -7.31
CA GLY A 619 -9.53 25.63 -6.35
C GLY A 619 -10.53 25.95 -5.24
N ALA A 620 -11.17 24.97 -4.65
CA ALA A 620 -12.10 25.18 -3.53
C ALA A 620 -11.44 25.91 -2.34
N GLU A 621 -10.16 25.63 -2.07
CA GLU A 621 -9.37 26.32 -1.04
C GLU A 621 -9.14 27.79 -1.40
N ARG A 622 -8.86 28.11 -2.68
CA ARG A 622 -8.72 29.49 -3.13
C ARG A 622 -10.01 30.30 -2.92
N LEU A 623 -11.18 29.68 -3.14
CA LEU A 623 -12.46 30.32 -2.85
C LEU A 623 -12.58 30.70 -1.37
N VAL A 624 -12.18 29.77 -0.47
CA VAL A 624 -12.20 29.99 0.98
C VAL A 624 -11.27 31.13 1.39
N GLU A 625 -10.04 31.16 0.87
CA GLU A 625 -9.07 32.20 1.22
C GLU A 625 -9.42 33.55 0.63
N ARG A 626 -9.99 33.60 -0.59
CA ARG A 626 -10.52 34.86 -1.17
C ARG A 626 -11.72 35.42 -0.41
N GLU A 627 -12.62 34.56 0.04
CA GLU A 627 -13.75 34.99 0.87
C GLU A 627 -13.30 35.62 2.20
N ARG A 628 -12.23 35.08 2.77
CA ARG A 628 -11.68 35.55 4.04
C ARG A 628 -10.89 36.84 3.90
N HIS A 629 -10.03 36.92 2.89
CA HIS A 629 -9.05 38.00 2.75
C HIS A 629 -9.43 39.08 1.70
N GLY A 630 -10.49 38.81 0.93
CA GLY A 630 -10.99 39.70 -0.14
C GLY A 630 -10.43 39.37 -1.52
N ASP A 631 -11.25 39.67 -2.53
CA ASP A 631 -10.97 39.35 -3.94
C ASP A 631 -9.86 40.21 -4.56
N HIS A 632 -9.43 41.28 -3.86
CA HIS A 632 -8.44 42.25 -4.34
C HIS A 632 -6.98 41.79 -4.20
N LEU A 633 -6.71 40.67 -3.50
CA LEU A 633 -5.36 40.18 -3.28
C LEU A 633 -4.75 39.61 -4.56
N PRO A 634 -3.48 39.92 -4.89
CA PRO A 634 -2.75 39.29 -5.96
C PRO A 634 -2.55 37.77 -5.70
N ASP A 635 -2.54 36.95 -6.74
CA ASP A 635 -2.39 35.47 -6.62
C ASP A 635 -1.15 35.08 -5.86
N ARG A 636 -0.03 35.79 -6.01
CA ARG A 636 1.22 35.50 -5.29
C ARG A 636 1.08 35.66 -3.77
N GLU A 637 0.36 36.71 -3.36
CA GLU A 637 0.10 36.97 -1.93
C GLU A 637 -0.88 35.91 -1.38
N LEU A 638 -1.91 35.57 -2.16
CA LEU A 638 -2.86 34.53 -1.80
C LEU A 638 -2.16 33.17 -1.64
N GLN A 639 -1.23 32.81 -2.55
CA GLN A 639 -0.43 31.59 -2.43
C GLN A 639 0.43 31.58 -1.17
N ALA A 640 1.04 32.71 -0.81
CA ALA A 640 1.83 32.81 0.42
C ALA A 640 0.96 32.65 1.68
N ILE A 641 -0.23 33.24 1.69
CA ILE A 641 -1.22 33.09 2.76
C ILE A 641 -1.68 31.62 2.87
N THR A 642 -2.00 31.00 1.74
CA THR A 642 -2.40 29.59 1.71
C THR A 642 -1.30 28.68 2.27
N ALA A 643 -0.04 28.90 1.89
CA ALA A 643 1.08 28.14 2.41
C ALA A 643 1.27 28.32 3.92
N SER A 644 1.13 29.56 4.41
CA SER A 644 1.17 29.87 5.84
C SER A 644 0.02 29.20 6.59
N SER A 645 -1.20 29.26 6.05
CA SER A 645 -2.38 28.61 6.62
C SER A 645 -2.21 27.07 6.70
N LEU A 646 -1.61 26.44 5.68
CA LEU A 646 -1.31 25.03 5.69
C LEU A 646 -0.30 24.66 6.80
N LEU A 647 0.75 25.45 6.96
CA LEU A 647 1.73 25.23 8.04
C LEU A 647 1.08 25.35 9.42
N GLU A 648 0.22 26.35 9.62
CA GLU A 648 -0.52 26.53 10.86
C GLU A 648 -1.50 25.37 11.13
N ASP A 649 -2.16 24.83 10.12
CA ASP A 649 -3.01 23.66 10.27
C ASP A 649 -2.22 22.42 10.64
N GLU A 650 -1.06 22.21 10.03
CA GLU A 650 -0.14 21.11 10.39
C GLU A 650 0.39 21.26 11.81
N ARG A 651 0.66 22.49 12.26
CA ARG A 651 1.07 22.79 13.64
C ARG A 651 -0.06 22.51 14.64
N ARG A 652 -1.30 22.84 14.30
CA ARG A 652 -2.49 22.49 15.11
C ARG A 652 -2.66 20.97 15.22
N LEU A 653 -2.49 20.24 14.10
CA LEU A 653 -2.51 18.78 14.10
C LEU A 653 -1.43 18.19 15.00
N PHE A 654 -0.20 18.71 14.91
CA PHE A 654 0.91 18.27 15.76
C PHE A 654 0.64 18.54 17.25
N HIS A 655 0.11 19.72 17.56
CA HIS A 655 -0.30 20.07 18.91
C HIS A 655 -1.41 19.16 19.43
N VAL A 656 -2.40 18.82 18.60
CA VAL A 656 -3.44 17.84 18.98
C VAL A 656 -2.81 16.49 19.29
N ALA A 657 -1.91 15.97 18.46
CA ALA A 657 -1.28 14.67 18.68
C ALA A 657 -0.49 14.62 20.00
N THR A 658 0.38 15.60 20.23
CA THR A 658 1.24 15.66 21.45
C THR A 658 0.41 15.87 22.71
N SER A 659 -0.73 16.55 22.63
CA SER A 659 -1.65 16.77 23.75
C SER A 659 -2.55 15.59 24.10
N ARG A 660 -2.38 14.41 23.46
CA ARG A 660 -3.16 13.19 23.79
C ARG A 660 -2.54 12.37 24.92
N ALA A 661 -1.28 12.59 25.25
CA ALA A 661 -0.58 11.92 26.34
C ALA A 661 -0.98 12.47 27.71
N THR A 662 -1.28 11.56 28.66
CA THR A 662 -1.56 11.97 30.05
C THR A 662 -0.38 11.71 30.99
N ALA A 663 0.49 10.73 30.70
CA ALA A 663 1.65 10.39 31.53
C ALA A 663 2.98 10.41 30.79
N ASP A 664 3.08 9.72 29.65
CA ASP A 664 4.32 9.56 28.89
C ASP A 664 4.09 9.96 27.41
N LEU A 665 4.99 10.80 26.87
CA LEU A 665 5.01 11.22 25.47
C LEU A 665 6.37 10.89 24.85
N LEU A 666 6.37 10.18 23.73
CA LEU A 666 7.54 9.96 22.89
C LEU A 666 7.29 10.53 21.50
N VAL A 667 8.21 11.34 20.99
CA VAL A 667 8.15 11.84 19.59
C VAL A 667 9.31 11.26 18.83
N THR A 668 9.05 10.71 17.62
CA THR A 668 10.10 10.08 16.82
C THR A 668 10.18 10.65 15.41
N ALA A 669 11.40 10.71 14.90
CA ALA A 669 11.70 11.07 13.52
C ALA A 669 12.88 10.25 13.00
N THR A 670 13.03 10.16 11.67
CA THR A 670 14.21 9.60 11.02
C THR A 670 15.16 10.72 10.59
N SER A 671 16.47 10.42 10.54
CA SER A 671 17.50 11.36 10.07
C SER A 671 18.45 10.63 9.11
N ARG A 672 18.21 10.83 7.78
CA ARG A 672 19.02 10.32 6.66
C ARG A 672 19.29 11.44 5.66
N GLU A 673 20.11 11.17 4.62
CA GLU A 673 20.35 12.13 3.53
C GLU A 673 19.06 12.57 2.81
N ASP A 674 18.07 11.66 2.68
CA ASP A 674 16.81 11.90 1.98
C ASP A 674 15.60 12.11 2.93
N ASP A 675 15.77 11.90 4.24
CA ASP A 675 14.73 11.99 5.25
C ASP A 675 15.25 12.80 6.46
N GLU A 676 14.92 14.08 6.53
CA GLU A 676 15.31 14.95 7.64
C GLU A 676 14.18 15.10 8.64
N PRO A 677 14.49 15.22 9.96
CA PRO A 677 13.52 15.62 10.97
C PRO A 677 12.91 16.98 10.61
N SER A 678 11.60 17.13 10.84
CA SER A 678 10.91 18.37 10.51
C SER A 678 11.15 19.48 11.53
N ILE A 679 10.75 20.72 11.17
CA ILE A 679 10.77 21.86 12.08
C ILE A 679 10.01 21.56 13.39
N PHE A 680 8.92 20.81 13.35
CA PHE A 680 8.15 20.44 14.56
C PHE A 680 8.90 19.49 15.46
N PHE A 681 9.69 18.58 14.88
CA PHE A 681 10.57 17.71 15.66
C PHE A 681 11.71 18.52 16.30
N HIS A 682 12.33 19.43 15.55
CA HIS A 682 13.39 20.29 16.07
C HIS A 682 12.90 21.14 17.26
N GLU A 683 11.74 21.76 17.13
CA GLU A 683 11.14 22.58 18.21
C GLU A 683 10.90 21.75 19.49
N ILE A 684 10.27 20.59 19.38
CA ILE A 684 9.97 19.76 20.55
C ILE A 684 11.22 19.08 21.11
N TYR A 685 12.19 18.73 20.26
CA TYR A 685 13.47 18.16 20.69
C TYR A 685 14.26 19.17 21.53
N GLU A 686 14.37 20.41 21.07
CA GLU A 686 15.04 21.48 21.79
C GLU A 686 14.32 21.82 23.12
N GLU A 687 12.99 21.85 23.11
CA GLU A 687 12.19 22.04 24.32
C GLU A 687 12.47 20.95 25.38
N ILE A 688 12.62 19.69 24.95
CA ILE A 688 12.81 18.55 25.85
C ILE A 688 14.28 18.45 26.32
N HIS A 689 15.25 18.56 25.41
CA HIS A 689 16.66 18.27 25.70
C HIS A 689 17.51 19.51 26.02
N GLY A 690 17.00 20.71 25.70
CA GLY A 690 17.73 21.97 25.95
C GLY A 690 18.85 22.30 24.96
N PHE A 691 18.92 21.54 23.84
CA PHE A 691 19.83 21.78 22.72
C PHE A 691 19.19 21.30 21.39
N ALA A 692 19.61 21.88 20.28
CA ALA A 692 19.04 21.61 18.97
C ALA A 692 19.31 20.18 18.48
N ALA A 693 18.39 19.60 17.71
CA ALA A 693 18.48 18.22 17.21
C ALA A 693 19.62 18.01 16.18
N ASP A 694 20.11 19.07 15.55
CA ASP A 694 21.25 19.09 14.63
C ASP A 694 22.60 19.40 15.33
N SER A 695 22.57 19.60 16.66
CA SER A 695 23.80 19.87 17.43
C SER A 695 24.69 18.62 17.51
N PRO A 696 26.03 18.81 17.71
CA PRO A 696 26.95 17.68 17.93
C PRO A 696 26.63 16.82 19.16
N GLN A 697 25.81 17.33 20.08
CA GLN A 697 25.36 16.62 21.27
C GLN A 697 24.19 15.69 20.98
N ALA A 698 23.43 15.97 19.94
CA ALA A 698 22.34 15.11 19.52
C ALA A 698 22.88 13.82 18.89
N SER A 699 22.39 12.69 19.34
CA SER A 699 22.77 11.37 18.81
C SER A 699 21.56 10.63 18.29
N LYS A 700 21.75 9.88 17.21
CA LYS A 700 20.73 8.92 16.76
C LYS A 700 20.62 7.80 17.78
N ALA A 701 19.40 7.34 18.02
CA ALA A 701 19.20 6.19 18.88
C ALA A 701 19.92 4.96 18.30
N LEU A 702 20.57 4.22 19.17
CA LEU A 702 21.10 2.92 18.77
C LEU A 702 19.95 1.96 18.46
N PRO A 703 20.10 1.05 17.48
CA PRO A 703 19.08 0.06 17.16
C PRO A 703 18.62 -0.68 18.42
N ALA A 704 17.34 -0.56 18.74
CA ALA A 704 16.77 -1.21 19.91
C ALA A 704 16.71 -2.72 19.69
N ARG A 705 17.25 -3.50 20.61
CA ARG A 705 17.09 -4.95 20.56
C ARG A 705 15.65 -5.31 20.93
N PRO A 706 14.96 -6.14 20.11
CA PRO A 706 13.60 -6.55 20.44
C PRO A 706 13.54 -7.27 21.80
N LEU A 707 12.57 -6.92 22.65
CA LEU A 707 12.31 -7.57 23.92
C LEU A 707 11.48 -8.85 23.70
N THR A 708 12.07 -9.81 23.01
CA THR A 708 11.45 -11.10 22.63
C THR A 708 12.36 -12.25 23.02
N ALA A 709 11.78 -13.45 23.23
CA ALA A 709 12.56 -14.65 23.52
C ALA A 709 13.61 -14.97 22.43
N PRO A 710 13.30 -14.84 21.11
CA PRO A 710 14.32 -15.04 20.07
C PRO A 710 15.49 -14.05 20.17
N ALA A 711 15.22 -12.78 20.46
CA ALA A 711 16.28 -11.77 20.60
C ALA A 711 17.12 -11.99 21.86
N LEU A 712 16.51 -12.41 22.96
CA LEU A 712 17.22 -12.80 24.18
C LEU A 712 18.15 -13.99 23.91
N VAL A 713 17.64 -15.07 23.29
CA VAL A 713 18.44 -16.24 22.92
C VAL A 713 19.58 -15.84 21.99
N ALA A 714 19.32 -14.99 20.96
CA ALA A 714 20.36 -14.52 20.06
C ALA A 714 21.46 -13.71 20.79
N THR A 715 21.08 -12.90 21.78
CA THR A 715 22.03 -12.14 22.62
C THR A 715 22.85 -13.07 23.49
N LEU A 716 22.21 -14.02 24.16
CA LEU A 716 22.90 -14.99 25.01
C LEU A 716 23.87 -15.87 24.20
N ARG A 717 23.48 -16.31 23.02
CA ARG A 717 24.35 -17.06 22.08
C ARG A 717 25.55 -16.24 21.64
N ARG A 718 25.35 -14.94 21.38
CA ARG A 718 26.45 -14.05 21.01
C ARG A 718 27.43 -13.86 22.16
N ASN A 719 26.92 -13.62 23.37
CA ASN A 719 27.75 -13.47 24.56
C ASN A 719 28.52 -14.79 24.87
N LEU A 720 27.89 -15.94 24.69
CA LEU A 720 28.54 -17.22 24.82
C LEU A 720 29.70 -17.38 23.81
N ALA A 721 29.46 -16.98 22.55
CA ALA A 721 30.44 -17.13 21.46
C ALA A 721 31.60 -16.12 21.55
N SER A 722 31.33 -14.87 21.96
CA SER A 722 32.32 -13.78 21.97
C SER A 722 33.06 -13.65 23.31
N GLU A 723 32.37 -13.91 24.44
CA GLU A 723 32.86 -13.64 25.79
C GLU A 723 33.06 -14.94 26.59
N ASN A 724 32.73 -16.09 26.05
CA ASN A 724 32.71 -17.39 26.73
C ASN A 724 31.99 -17.34 28.09
N SER A 725 30.86 -16.64 28.14
CA SER A 725 30.14 -16.26 29.35
C SER A 725 29.39 -17.47 29.96
N ASP A 726 29.83 -17.94 31.12
CA ASP A 726 29.17 -19.03 31.88
C ASP A 726 27.71 -18.64 32.21
N SER A 727 27.45 -17.38 32.58
CA SER A 727 26.10 -16.91 32.89
C SER A 727 25.16 -16.96 31.67
N ALA A 728 25.67 -16.72 30.46
CA ALA A 728 24.89 -16.87 29.24
C ALA A 728 24.57 -18.35 28.93
N ALA A 729 25.52 -19.25 29.21
CA ALA A 729 25.31 -20.70 29.09
C ALA A 729 24.22 -21.21 30.06
N ASP A 730 24.29 -20.80 31.34
CA ASP A 730 23.30 -21.16 32.37
C ASP A 730 21.87 -20.66 32.01
N LEU A 731 21.77 -19.41 31.52
CA LEU A 731 20.48 -18.86 31.10
C LEU A 731 19.94 -19.58 29.85
N LEU A 732 20.79 -19.92 28.88
CA LEU A 732 20.38 -20.71 27.70
C LEU A 732 19.91 -22.10 28.12
N ALA A 733 20.61 -22.77 29.06
CA ALA A 733 20.20 -24.06 29.60
C ALA A 733 18.85 -23.96 30.32
N THR A 734 18.63 -22.91 31.11
CA THR A 734 17.37 -22.66 31.81
C THR A 734 16.20 -22.45 30.83
N LEU A 735 16.41 -21.64 29.79
CA LEU A 735 15.42 -21.41 28.73
C LEU A 735 15.12 -22.69 27.93
N ALA A 736 16.14 -23.51 27.64
CA ALA A 736 15.98 -24.80 26.97
C ALA A 736 15.17 -25.78 27.83
N ALA A 737 15.48 -25.87 29.13
CA ALA A 737 14.75 -26.70 30.08
C ALA A 737 13.28 -26.23 30.26
N SER A 738 13.00 -24.93 30.08
CA SER A 738 11.65 -24.36 30.06
C SER A 738 10.89 -24.58 28.74
N GLY A 739 11.46 -25.34 27.80
CA GLY A 739 10.80 -25.67 26.54
C GLY A 739 10.96 -24.63 25.42
N ILE A 740 11.81 -23.63 25.57
CA ILE A 740 12.14 -22.66 24.52
C ILE A 740 13.03 -23.35 23.47
N SER A 741 12.43 -23.78 22.36
CA SER A 741 13.13 -24.56 21.33
C SER A 741 14.33 -23.83 20.70
N LEU A 742 14.30 -22.50 20.63
CA LEU A 742 15.40 -21.67 20.11
C LEU A 742 16.64 -21.69 21.02
N ALA A 743 16.47 -21.97 22.32
CA ALA A 743 17.57 -22.08 23.27
C ALA A 743 18.21 -23.47 23.26
N GLN A 744 17.53 -24.50 22.72
CA GLN A 744 18.02 -25.86 22.60
C GLN A 744 19.13 -25.92 21.54
N SER A 745 20.31 -26.37 21.90
CA SER A 745 21.49 -26.40 21.02
C SER A 745 21.30 -27.25 19.76
N GLU A 746 20.52 -28.30 19.84
CA GLU A 746 20.18 -29.20 18.72
C GLU A 746 19.36 -28.49 17.63
N ASN A 747 18.69 -27.36 17.95
CA ASN A 747 17.94 -26.56 17.01
C ASN A 747 18.75 -25.44 16.36
N TRP A 748 20.01 -25.26 16.76
CA TRP A 748 20.84 -24.21 16.18
C TRP A 748 21.30 -24.61 14.79
N VAL A 749 21.19 -23.67 13.83
CA VAL A 749 21.47 -23.94 12.41
C VAL A 749 22.87 -24.51 12.20
N GLY A 750 23.87 -23.98 12.93
CA GLY A 750 25.25 -24.47 12.85
C GLY A 750 25.51 -25.80 13.56
N ALA A 751 24.57 -26.30 14.40
CA ALA A 751 24.68 -27.57 15.12
C ALA A 751 23.79 -28.66 14.52
N ARG A 752 22.92 -28.35 13.56
CA ARG A 752 22.10 -29.34 12.88
C ARG A 752 22.96 -30.23 12.00
N ALA A 753 22.71 -31.53 12.06
CA ALA A 753 23.24 -32.45 11.07
C ALA A 753 22.81 -32.06 9.67
N LEU A 754 23.62 -32.38 8.69
CA LEU A 754 23.25 -32.19 7.28
C LEU A 754 21.95 -32.96 7.00
N SER A 755 21.05 -32.40 6.21
CA SER A 755 19.81 -33.06 5.81
C SER A 755 20.06 -34.32 5.00
N THR A 756 21.16 -34.35 4.25
CA THR A 756 21.69 -35.53 3.55
C THR A 756 23.18 -35.32 3.29
N ASP A 757 23.93 -36.39 3.31
CA ASP A 757 25.33 -36.50 2.88
C ASP A 757 25.44 -37.26 1.55
N ALA A 758 24.30 -37.64 0.96
CA ALA A 758 24.28 -38.39 -0.30
C ALA A 758 24.78 -37.49 -1.46
N PRO A 759 25.50 -38.08 -2.41
CA PRO A 759 25.92 -37.38 -3.61
C PRO A 759 24.71 -36.98 -4.48
N VAL A 760 24.88 -35.89 -5.25
CA VAL A 760 23.83 -35.38 -6.17
C VAL A 760 23.46 -36.39 -7.24
N VAL A 761 24.46 -37.20 -7.67
CA VAL A 761 24.25 -38.31 -8.61
C VAL A 761 24.69 -39.59 -7.90
N LYS A 762 23.82 -40.59 -7.90
CA LYS A 762 24.11 -41.89 -7.24
C LYS A 762 25.29 -42.59 -7.91
N GLU A 763 26.03 -43.38 -7.14
CA GLU A 763 27.13 -44.19 -7.68
C GLU A 763 26.61 -45.15 -8.74
N GLY A 764 27.24 -45.13 -9.92
CA GLY A 764 26.84 -45.92 -11.09
C GLY A 764 25.92 -45.21 -12.09
N ASP A 765 25.30 -44.08 -11.70
CA ASP A 765 24.49 -43.28 -12.60
C ASP A 765 25.36 -42.33 -13.45
N SER A 766 24.81 -41.92 -14.58
CA SER A 766 25.51 -40.99 -15.49
C SER A 766 25.40 -39.55 -15.04
N VAL A 767 26.51 -38.82 -15.10
CA VAL A 767 26.58 -37.40 -14.83
C VAL A 767 26.47 -36.59 -16.13
N TYR A 768 25.46 -35.67 -16.20
CA TYR A 768 25.28 -34.83 -17.37
C TYR A 768 26.09 -33.54 -17.22
N VAL A 769 26.95 -33.27 -18.19
CA VAL A 769 27.82 -32.09 -18.26
C VAL A 769 27.47 -31.26 -19.50
N SER A 770 27.08 -30.02 -19.33
CA SER A 770 26.96 -29.09 -20.46
C SER A 770 28.28 -28.32 -20.63
N PRO A 771 28.63 -27.89 -21.86
CA PRO A 771 29.86 -27.11 -22.09
C PRO A 771 30.01 -25.88 -21.22
N SER A 772 28.96 -25.05 -21.11
CA SER A 772 28.92 -23.88 -20.23
C SER A 772 28.89 -24.27 -18.74
N GLY A 773 28.22 -25.37 -18.39
CA GLY A 773 28.20 -25.88 -17.03
C GLY A 773 29.57 -26.35 -16.57
N ALA A 774 30.37 -26.97 -17.42
CA ALA A 774 31.74 -27.38 -17.12
C ALA A 774 32.63 -26.16 -16.81
N GLU A 775 32.49 -25.08 -17.59
CA GLU A 775 33.21 -23.83 -17.36
C GLU A 775 32.82 -23.19 -16.02
N THR A 776 31.50 -23.01 -15.76
CA THR A 776 31.00 -22.48 -14.49
C THR A 776 31.42 -23.30 -13.28
N PHE A 777 31.39 -24.64 -13.38
CA PHE A 777 31.83 -25.53 -12.30
C PHE A 777 33.34 -25.39 -12.01
N THR A 778 34.15 -25.24 -13.06
CA THR A 778 35.59 -25.01 -12.93
C THR A 778 35.90 -23.66 -12.28
N GLU A 779 35.11 -22.62 -12.58
CA GLU A 779 35.24 -21.31 -11.92
C GLU A 779 34.83 -21.38 -10.43
N CYS A 780 33.71 -22.00 -10.13
CA CYS A 780 33.22 -22.16 -8.76
C CYS A 780 32.10 -23.23 -8.67
N GLY A 781 32.40 -24.34 -7.98
CA GLY A 781 31.46 -25.46 -7.81
C GLY A 781 30.17 -25.05 -7.08
N VAL A 782 30.27 -24.19 -6.05
CA VAL A 782 29.09 -23.66 -5.32
C VAL A 782 28.21 -22.80 -6.23
N LYS A 783 28.78 -21.91 -7.05
CA LYS A 783 28.04 -21.10 -8.02
C LYS A 783 27.26 -22.02 -8.96
N TRP A 784 27.92 -22.97 -9.59
CA TRP A 784 27.29 -23.93 -10.51
C TRP A 784 26.13 -24.68 -9.85
N PHE A 785 26.34 -25.21 -8.64
CA PHE A 785 25.31 -25.96 -7.93
C PHE A 785 24.08 -25.12 -7.60
N LEU A 786 24.29 -23.93 -7.05
CA LEU A 786 23.21 -23.02 -6.68
C LEU A 786 22.44 -22.48 -7.90
N GLU A 787 23.13 -22.11 -8.99
CA GLU A 787 22.49 -21.67 -10.23
C GLU A 787 21.66 -22.80 -10.86
N LYS A 788 22.18 -24.03 -10.88
CA LYS A 788 21.45 -25.21 -11.37
C LYS A 788 20.24 -25.54 -10.50
N SER A 789 20.30 -25.24 -9.21
CA SER A 789 19.21 -25.41 -8.24
C SER A 789 18.20 -24.26 -8.23
N GLY A 790 18.28 -23.31 -9.16
CA GLY A 790 17.34 -22.21 -9.29
C GLY A 790 17.80 -20.85 -8.75
N GLY A 791 19.04 -20.74 -8.26
CA GLY A 791 19.66 -19.49 -7.79
C GLY A 791 20.00 -18.51 -8.91
N THR A 792 19.04 -18.19 -9.78
CA THR A 792 19.22 -17.25 -10.90
C THR A 792 18.23 -16.09 -10.77
N ASN A 793 18.61 -14.93 -11.27
CA ASN A 793 17.75 -13.73 -11.25
C ASN A 793 16.65 -13.72 -12.35
N GLY A 794 16.44 -14.86 -13.02
CA GLY A 794 15.57 -14.93 -14.21
C GLY A 794 16.28 -14.47 -15.49
N ASP A 795 15.60 -14.54 -16.63
CA ASP A 795 16.16 -14.15 -17.92
C ASP A 795 16.14 -12.63 -18.04
N GLY A 796 17.30 -12.01 -17.88
CA GLY A 796 17.45 -10.56 -18.09
C GLY A 796 17.42 -10.20 -19.57
N VAL A 797 17.16 -8.91 -19.89
CA VAL A 797 17.15 -8.37 -21.27
C VAL A 797 18.41 -8.76 -22.07
N ALA A 798 19.57 -8.80 -21.42
CA ALA A 798 20.83 -9.22 -22.08
C ALA A 798 20.81 -10.69 -22.52
N GLN A 799 20.16 -11.56 -21.77
CA GLN A 799 20.03 -12.99 -22.10
C GLN A 799 19.00 -13.22 -23.20
N LEU A 800 17.84 -12.53 -23.11
CA LEU A 800 16.84 -12.55 -24.18
C LEU A 800 17.40 -12.02 -25.49
N LEU A 801 18.18 -10.93 -25.44
CA LEU A 801 18.89 -10.41 -26.58
C LEU A 801 19.90 -11.42 -27.16
N GLY A 802 20.66 -12.09 -26.27
CA GLY A 802 21.56 -13.17 -26.70
C GLY A 802 20.81 -14.25 -27.48
N SER A 803 19.72 -14.79 -26.92
CA SER A 803 18.91 -15.82 -27.59
C SER A 803 18.33 -15.33 -28.92
N ALA A 804 17.88 -14.09 -29.01
CA ALA A 804 17.37 -13.51 -30.25
C ALA A 804 18.47 -13.42 -31.35
N ILE A 805 19.69 -13.00 -30.98
CA ILE A 805 20.81 -12.93 -31.94
C ILE A 805 21.19 -14.32 -32.46
N HIS A 806 21.20 -15.36 -31.59
CA HIS A 806 21.44 -16.75 -32.04
C HIS A 806 20.33 -17.22 -33.00
N GLU A 807 19.08 -16.91 -32.72
CA GLU A 807 17.96 -17.25 -33.60
C GLU A 807 18.08 -16.55 -34.97
N PHE A 808 18.43 -15.27 -35.00
CA PHE A 808 18.67 -14.57 -36.26
C PHE A 808 19.88 -15.10 -37.02
N ALA A 809 20.92 -15.54 -36.31
CA ALA A 809 22.07 -16.22 -36.89
C ALA A 809 21.66 -17.54 -37.56
N ARG A 810 20.75 -18.31 -36.93
CA ARG A 810 20.17 -19.53 -37.47
C ARG A 810 19.35 -19.23 -38.75
N LEU A 811 18.44 -18.25 -38.68
CA LEU A 811 17.60 -17.87 -39.80
C LEU A 811 18.40 -17.46 -41.04
N LYS A 812 19.55 -16.78 -40.87
CA LYS A 812 20.43 -16.39 -41.98
C LYS A 812 20.97 -17.59 -42.75
N VAL A 813 21.23 -18.69 -42.08
CA VAL A 813 21.77 -19.90 -42.70
C VAL A 813 20.67 -20.79 -43.26
N GLU A 814 19.54 -20.91 -42.55
CA GLU A 814 18.44 -21.80 -42.92
C GLU A 814 17.55 -21.26 -44.06
N ILE A 815 17.44 -19.94 -44.20
CA ILE A 815 16.62 -19.29 -45.22
C ILE A 815 17.53 -18.73 -46.32
N PRO A 816 17.73 -19.43 -47.43
CA PRO A 816 18.55 -18.95 -48.52
C PRO A 816 18.03 -17.62 -49.08
N GLY A 817 18.90 -16.59 -49.12
CA GLY A 817 18.54 -15.30 -49.69
C GLY A 817 17.94 -14.29 -48.76
N ILE A 818 17.71 -14.60 -47.45
CA ILE A 818 17.30 -13.59 -46.46
C ILE A 818 18.33 -12.49 -46.39
N THR A 819 17.93 -11.22 -46.55
CA THR A 819 18.82 -10.09 -46.54
C THR A 819 19.09 -9.62 -45.10
N HIS A 820 20.13 -8.84 -44.90
CA HIS A 820 20.43 -8.23 -43.62
C HIS A 820 19.29 -7.29 -43.17
N GLU A 821 18.76 -6.50 -44.10
CA GLU A 821 17.65 -5.57 -43.85
C GLU A 821 16.38 -6.31 -43.33
N GLN A 822 16.08 -7.48 -43.92
CA GLN A 822 14.96 -8.31 -43.46
C GLN A 822 15.16 -8.88 -42.06
N LEU A 823 16.41 -9.18 -41.66
CA LEU A 823 16.71 -9.59 -40.27
C LEU A 823 16.59 -8.43 -39.29
N VAL A 824 17.02 -7.23 -39.68
CA VAL A 824 16.86 -6.01 -38.88
C VAL A 824 15.39 -5.67 -38.72
N GLU A 825 14.59 -5.70 -39.77
CA GLU A 825 13.13 -5.49 -39.71
C GLU A 825 12.45 -6.49 -38.76
N LYS A 826 12.85 -7.76 -38.79
CA LYS A 826 12.36 -8.79 -37.87
C LYS A 826 12.76 -8.47 -36.41
N LEU A 827 14.00 -8.01 -36.17
CA LEU A 827 14.46 -7.61 -34.87
C LEU A 827 13.64 -6.43 -34.33
N GLU A 828 13.45 -5.38 -35.14
CA GLU A 828 12.68 -4.20 -34.78
C GLU A 828 11.23 -4.55 -34.44
N SER A 829 10.58 -5.36 -35.27
CA SER A 829 9.19 -5.81 -35.03
C SER A 829 9.02 -6.66 -33.79
N SER A 830 10.06 -7.38 -33.39
CA SER A 830 10.06 -8.23 -32.18
C SER A 830 10.64 -7.53 -30.95
N TRP A 831 11.10 -6.27 -31.07
CA TRP A 831 11.88 -5.61 -30.03
C TRP A 831 11.09 -5.44 -28.73
N SER A 832 9.81 -5.12 -28.80
CA SER A 832 8.95 -4.97 -27.63
C SER A 832 8.78 -6.25 -26.79
N LEU A 833 9.06 -7.42 -27.37
CA LEU A 833 9.05 -8.71 -26.66
C LEU A 833 10.39 -8.98 -25.96
N ILE A 834 11.47 -8.40 -26.45
CA ILE A 834 12.85 -8.57 -25.93
C ILE A 834 13.14 -7.55 -24.83
N ASP A 835 12.78 -6.30 -25.07
CA ASP A 835 13.05 -5.18 -24.16
C ASP A 835 11.75 -4.41 -23.87
N GLN A 836 11.27 -4.50 -22.63
CA GLN A 836 10.10 -3.79 -22.14
C GLN A 836 10.41 -2.41 -21.58
N SER A 837 11.67 -1.99 -21.56
CA SER A 837 12.06 -0.65 -21.18
C SER A 837 11.59 0.38 -22.21
N SER A 838 11.51 1.65 -21.82
CA SER A 838 11.02 2.72 -22.68
C SER A 838 12.06 3.83 -22.86
N GLY A 839 11.87 4.63 -23.89
CA GLY A 839 12.68 5.81 -24.15
C GLY A 839 14.06 5.50 -24.72
N TRP A 840 15.06 6.36 -24.40
CA TRP A 840 16.40 6.32 -25.02
C TRP A 840 17.21 5.07 -24.69
N LEU A 841 16.95 4.43 -23.53
CA LEU A 841 17.65 3.21 -23.12
C LEU A 841 17.30 2.04 -24.05
N SER A 842 16.00 1.84 -24.34
CA SER A 842 15.54 0.81 -25.27
C SER A 842 16.07 1.08 -26.68
N ALA A 843 16.01 2.33 -27.15
CA ALA A 843 16.56 2.70 -28.47
C ALA A 843 18.08 2.44 -28.56
N ALA A 844 18.83 2.68 -27.49
CA ALA A 844 20.26 2.40 -27.44
C ALA A 844 20.56 0.89 -27.43
N ALA A 845 19.71 0.09 -26.77
CA ALA A 845 19.80 -1.37 -26.75
C ALA A 845 19.49 -1.96 -28.12
N LEU A 846 18.45 -1.47 -28.83
CA LEU A 846 18.11 -1.87 -30.19
C LEU A 846 19.27 -1.59 -31.15
N LYS A 847 19.82 -0.39 -31.14
CA LYS A 847 21.00 -0.06 -31.97
C LYS A 847 22.22 -0.95 -31.69
N ARG A 848 22.36 -1.45 -30.48
CA ARG A 848 23.40 -2.43 -30.12
C ARG A 848 23.11 -3.78 -30.76
N ALA A 849 21.86 -4.23 -30.71
CA ALA A 849 21.41 -5.46 -31.32
C ALA A 849 21.60 -5.44 -32.86
N GLU A 850 21.22 -4.35 -33.51
CA GLU A 850 21.44 -4.14 -34.96
C GLU A 850 22.91 -4.28 -35.32
N ARG A 851 23.83 -3.65 -34.54
CA ARG A 851 25.28 -3.78 -34.76
C ARG A 851 25.79 -5.22 -34.54
N MET A 852 25.20 -5.99 -33.65
CA MET A 852 25.54 -7.41 -33.49
C MET A 852 25.16 -8.21 -34.72
N LEU A 853 23.98 -7.97 -35.31
CA LEU A 853 23.55 -8.59 -36.55
C LEU A 853 24.42 -8.19 -37.72
N GLU A 854 24.84 -6.93 -37.82
CA GLU A 854 25.77 -6.45 -38.83
C GLU A 854 27.11 -7.20 -38.76
N ARG A 855 27.68 -7.35 -37.56
CA ARG A 855 28.93 -8.09 -37.34
C ARG A 855 28.79 -9.58 -37.62
N PHE A 856 27.66 -10.15 -37.27
CA PHE A 856 27.35 -11.52 -37.63
C PHE A 856 27.32 -11.69 -39.19
N ALA A 857 26.63 -10.78 -39.87
CA ALA A 857 26.58 -10.77 -41.33
C ALA A 857 27.96 -10.63 -41.95
N GLN A 858 28.80 -9.75 -41.39
CA GLN A 858 30.20 -9.59 -41.80
C GLN A 858 31.01 -10.87 -41.63
N TYR A 859 30.92 -11.52 -40.46
CA TYR A 859 31.58 -12.80 -40.21
C TYR A 859 31.08 -13.87 -41.17
N HIS A 860 29.79 -13.98 -41.39
CA HIS A 860 29.19 -14.96 -42.31
C HIS A 860 29.71 -14.76 -43.76
N ASN A 861 29.69 -13.53 -44.26
CA ASN A 861 30.17 -13.20 -45.59
C ASN A 861 31.67 -13.44 -45.73
N ASP A 862 32.47 -13.15 -44.68
CA ASP A 862 33.91 -13.41 -44.69
C ASP A 862 34.25 -14.89 -44.78
N ILE A 863 33.46 -15.76 -44.13
CA ILE A 863 33.60 -17.22 -44.28
C ILE A 863 33.26 -17.66 -45.70
N GLU A 864 32.16 -17.18 -46.27
CA GLU A 864 31.74 -17.57 -47.65
C GLU A 864 32.64 -17.08 -48.75
N THR A 865 33.27 -15.90 -48.57
CA THR A 865 34.01 -15.22 -49.68
C THR A 865 35.52 -15.20 -49.50
N LYS A 866 36.04 -15.29 -48.28
CA LYS A 866 37.48 -15.09 -47.98
C LYS A 866 38.16 -16.32 -47.35
N SER A 867 37.37 -17.30 -46.89
CA SER A 867 37.93 -18.51 -46.26
C SER A 867 37.73 -19.72 -47.11
N ASP A 868 38.44 -20.80 -46.83
CA ASP A 868 38.30 -22.12 -47.40
C ASP A 868 37.22 -22.97 -46.70
N ARG A 869 36.46 -22.36 -45.79
CA ARG A 869 35.45 -23.02 -44.98
C ARG A 869 34.04 -22.77 -45.50
N SER A 870 33.19 -23.78 -45.36
CA SER A 870 31.75 -23.69 -45.65
C SER A 870 30.92 -24.11 -44.44
N VAL A 871 29.69 -23.55 -44.34
CA VAL A 871 28.79 -23.84 -43.23
C VAL A 871 28.20 -25.23 -43.37
N VAL A 872 28.29 -26.05 -42.32
CA VAL A 872 27.70 -27.40 -42.24
C VAL A 872 26.31 -27.33 -41.62
N GLY A 873 26.17 -26.53 -40.58
CA GLY A 873 24.93 -26.34 -39.84
C GLY A 873 25.05 -25.36 -38.70
N VAL A 874 23.92 -25.00 -38.16
CA VAL A 874 23.74 -24.08 -37.05
C VAL A 874 22.90 -24.75 -35.98
N GLU A 875 23.07 -24.33 -34.71
CA GLU A 875 22.36 -24.87 -33.54
C GLU A 875 22.37 -26.43 -33.53
N MET A 876 23.57 -26.99 -33.69
CA MET A 876 23.74 -28.44 -33.86
C MET A 876 23.94 -29.13 -32.52
N ASP A 877 22.99 -29.95 -32.13
CA ASP A 877 23.09 -30.80 -30.94
C ASP A 877 24.16 -31.86 -31.08
N PHE A 878 24.92 -32.06 -30.03
CA PHE A 878 25.83 -33.18 -29.86
C PHE A 878 25.70 -33.88 -28.52
N ASN A 879 26.04 -35.15 -28.52
CA ASN A 879 26.01 -36.00 -27.34
C ASN A 879 27.16 -37.00 -27.40
N ILE A 880 28.05 -36.97 -26.42
CA ILE A 880 29.13 -37.93 -26.27
C ILE A 880 29.14 -38.52 -24.88
N SER A 881 29.56 -39.77 -24.77
CA SER A 881 29.64 -40.48 -23.48
C SER A 881 30.99 -41.14 -23.32
N PHE A 882 31.57 -41.05 -22.14
CA PHE A 882 32.79 -41.77 -21.75
C PHE A 882 32.80 -42.00 -20.21
N GLY A 883 33.12 -43.18 -19.78
CA GLY A 883 32.94 -43.54 -18.36
C GLY A 883 31.49 -43.36 -17.94
N ASN A 884 31.27 -42.64 -16.85
CA ASN A 884 29.95 -42.25 -16.36
C ASN A 884 29.57 -40.84 -16.73
N VAL A 885 30.36 -40.13 -17.57
CA VAL A 885 30.07 -38.74 -17.99
C VAL A 885 29.38 -38.76 -19.35
N ILE A 886 28.30 -38.00 -19.44
CA ILE A 886 27.59 -37.66 -20.67
C ILE A 886 27.72 -36.18 -20.91
N VAL A 887 28.47 -35.77 -21.95
CA VAL A 887 28.55 -34.38 -22.37
C VAL A 887 27.52 -34.12 -23.45
N LYS A 888 26.58 -33.19 -23.11
CA LYS A 888 25.50 -32.84 -24.03
C LYS A 888 25.45 -31.32 -24.19
N GLY A 889 25.33 -30.87 -25.42
CA GLY A 889 25.31 -29.45 -25.75
C GLY A 889 24.84 -29.17 -27.16
N ASN A 890 24.77 -27.90 -27.47
CA ASN A 890 24.41 -27.39 -28.77
C ASN A 890 25.54 -26.46 -29.23
N ALA A 891 26.06 -26.67 -30.44
CA ALA A 891 27.09 -25.84 -31.06
C ALA A 891 26.39 -24.79 -31.98
N ASP A 892 26.63 -23.52 -31.73
CA ASP A 892 25.98 -22.43 -32.45
C ASP A 892 26.16 -22.54 -33.96
N ARG A 893 27.38 -22.90 -34.40
CA ARG A 893 27.67 -23.09 -35.81
C ARG A 893 28.84 -24.03 -36.02
N LEU A 894 28.70 -24.87 -37.02
CA LEU A 894 29.74 -25.78 -37.48
C LEU A 894 30.12 -25.47 -38.92
N GLU A 895 31.41 -25.40 -39.20
CA GLU A 895 32.01 -25.16 -40.53
C GLU A 895 32.88 -26.35 -40.89
N VAL A 896 33.13 -26.54 -42.19
CA VAL A 896 34.06 -27.54 -42.70
C VAL A 896 35.04 -26.88 -43.68
N ASP A 897 36.32 -27.19 -43.55
CA ASP A 897 37.38 -26.69 -44.46
C ASP A 897 37.51 -27.57 -45.72
N SER A 898 38.35 -27.14 -46.66
CA SER A 898 38.62 -27.84 -47.92
C SER A 898 39.23 -29.23 -47.69
N GLU A 899 39.84 -29.50 -46.53
CA GLU A 899 40.42 -30.81 -46.16
C GLU A 899 39.40 -31.76 -45.51
N GLY A 900 38.15 -31.28 -45.31
CA GLY A 900 37.10 -32.03 -44.68
C GLY A 900 37.16 -32.05 -43.13
N LYS A 901 37.95 -31.15 -42.52
CA LYS A 901 38.04 -30.98 -41.05
C LYS A 901 37.04 -29.98 -40.59
N TYR A 902 36.42 -30.26 -39.45
CA TYR A 902 35.36 -29.43 -38.88
C TYR A 902 35.95 -28.33 -37.99
N PHE A 903 35.32 -27.17 -38.03
CA PHE A 903 35.64 -26.01 -37.22
C PHE A 903 34.39 -25.54 -36.45
N VAL A 904 34.49 -25.43 -35.14
CA VAL A 904 33.33 -25.06 -34.30
C VAL A 904 33.40 -23.57 -33.97
N VAL A 905 32.29 -22.92 -34.11
CA VAL A 905 32.12 -21.48 -33.84
C VAL A 905 31.02 -21.29 -32.78
N ASP A 906 31.33 -20.48 -31.78
CA ASP A 906 30.38 -20.10 -30.71
C ASP A 906 30.30 -18.56 -30.67
N PHE A 907 29.07 -18.02 -30.77
CA PHE A 907 28.79 -16.59 -30.80
C PHE A 907 28.60 -16.04 -29.40
N LYS A 908 29.29 -14.95 -29.10
CA LYS A 908 29.23 -14.27 -27.81
C LYS A 908 28.64 -12.85 -27.96
N THR A 909 27.58 -12.58 -27.22
CA THR A 909 26.92 -11.26 -27.15
C THR A 909 27.45 -10.40 -26.00
N GLY A 910 28.48 -10.86 -25.28
CA GLY A 910 29.20 -10.10 -24.28
C GLY A 910 30.05 -8.97 -24.86
N LYS A 911 30.09 -7.82 -24.18
CA LYS A 911 30.82 -6.62 -24.65
C LYS A 911 32.33 -6.79 -24.65
N TYR A 912 32.88 -7.57 -23.74
CA TYR A 912 34.32 -7.68 -23.51
C TYR A 912 34.81 -9.07 -23.89
N PRO A 913 35.67 -9.21 -24.91
CA PRO A 913 36.27 -10.49 -25.27
C PRO A 913 37.23 -10.97 -24.17
N ILE A 914 37.26 -12.28 -23.96
CA ILE A 914 38.26 -12.93 -23.13
C ILE A 914 39.66 -12.75 -23.71
N GLY A 915 40.71 -12.93 -22.89
CA GLY A 915 42.11 -12.84 -23.35
C GLY A 915 42.44 -13.97 -24.34
N HIS A 916 43.41 -13.75 -25.21
CA HIS A 916 43.87 -14.76 -26.17
C HIS A 916 44.40 -16.02 -25.44
N LYS A 917 45.05 -15.86 -24.28
CA LYS A 917 45.55 -16.96 -23.47
C LYS A 917 44.41 -17.78 -22.84
N GLU A 918 43.35 -17.09 -22.38
CA GLU A 918 42.15 -17.75 -21.81
C GLU A 918 41.41 -18.57 -22.88
N ALA A 919 41.37 -18.09 -24.12
CA ALA A 919 40.77 -18.83 -25.22
C ALA A 919 41.44 -20.19 -25.46
N LEU A 920 42.76 -20.30 -25.22
CA LEU A 920 43.51 -21.57 -25.38
C LEU A 920 43.08 -22.66 -24.38
N THR A 921 42.52 -22.23 -23.22
CA THR A 921 42.09 -23.15 -22.15
C THR A 921 40.58 -23.18 -22.02
N ASN A 922 39.82 -22.47 -22.87
CA ASN A 922 38.36 -22.35 -22.76
C ASN A 922 37.69 -23.74 -22.90
N LEU A 923 37.07 -24.19 -21.87
CA LEU A 923 36.53 -25.54 -21.75
C LEU A 923 35.28 -25.77 -22.60
N GLN A 924 34.48 -24.73 -22.82
CA GLN A 924 33.29 -24.77 -23.70
C GLN A 924 33.71 -25.14 -25.13
N LEU A 925 34.70 -24.46 -25.69
CA LEU A 925 35.27 -24.76 -27.00
C LEU A 925 35.90 -26.16 -27.07
N ALA A 926 36.54 -26.62 -25.98
CA ALA A 926 37.07 -27.95 -25.90
C ALA A 926 35.98 -29.03 -25.99
N CYS A 927 34.87 -28.84 -25.28
CA CYS A 927 33.73 -29.76 -25.31
C CYS A 927 33.15 -29.91 -26.74
N TYR A 928 33.06 -28.81 -27.48
CA TYR A 928 32.58 -28.85 -28.84
C TYR A 928 33.52 -29.60 -29.80
N GLN A 929 34.83 -29.34 -29.72
CA GLN A 929 35.82 -30.07 -30.52
C GLN A 929 35.83 -31.56 -30.15
N LEU A 930 35.72 -31.91 -28.85
CA LEU A 930 35.58 -33.27 -28.38
C LEU A 930 34.32 -33.94 -28.96
N GLY A 931 33.20 -33.18 -29.06
CA GLY A 931 31.97 -33.62 -29.72
C GLY A 931 32.20 -34.01 -31.18
N VAL A 932 33.03 -33.27 -31.95
CA VAL A 932 33.45 -33.65 -33.30
C VAL A 932 34.31 -34.92 -33.31
N ILE A 933 35.37 -34.93 -32.50
CA ILE A 933 36.36 -36.01 -32.47
C ILE A 933 35.71 -37.36 -32.09
N MET A 934 34.75 -37.32 -31.15
CA MET A 934 34.05 -38.53 -30.68
C MET A 934 32.78 -38.90 -31.49
N GLY A 935 32.50 -38.18 -32.58
CA GLY A 935 31.35 -38.44 -33.43
C GLY A 935 30.00 -38.09 -32.77
N GLY A 936 29.97 -37.19 -31.78
CA GLY A 936 28.81 -36.83 -31.02
C GLY A 936 27.69 -36.15 -31.82
N PHE A 937 27.97 -35.64 -33.00
CA PHE A 937 27.01 -35.04 -33.91
C PHE A 937 26.30 -36.07 -34.83
N GLY A 938 26.63 -37.35 -34.66
CA GLY A 938 26.02 -38.45 -35.40
C GLY A 938 26.25 -38.42 -36.92
N GLU A 939 25.30 -38.85 -37.72
CA GLU A 939 25.35 -38.91 -39.19
C GLU A 939 25.40 -37.53 -39.86
N LYS A 940 25.21 -36.45 -39.08
CA LYS A 940 25.27 -35.06 -39.60
C LYS A 940 26.68 -34.72 -40.07
N LEU A 941 27.72 -35.40 -39.59
CA LEU A 941 29.11 -35.18 -39.98
C LEU A 941 29.64 -36.42 -40.77
N LYS A 942 30.38 -36.16 -41.82
CA LYS A 942 31.02 -37.20 -42.64
C LYS A 942 32.40 -37.65 -42.12
N GLY A 943 32.86 -37.06 -41.03
CA GLY A 943 34.19 -37.30 -40.45
C GLY A 943 34.23 -36.83 -38.99
N ASN A 944 35.36 -37.09 -38.30
CA ASN A 944 35.54 -36.77 -36.90
C ASN A 944 36.84 -35.96 -36.64
N GLN A 945 37.39 -35.31 -37.70
CA GLN A 945 38.57 -34.46 -37.56
C GLN A 945 38.15 -33.03 -37.36
N THR A 946 38.82 -32.34 -36.45
CA THR A 946 38.62 -30.89 -36.22
C THR A 946 39.85 -30.08 -36.58
N SER A 947 39.72 -28.89 -37.11
CA SER A 947 40.80 -27.92 -37.34
C SER A 947 40.84 -26.80 -36.25
N GLY A 948 39.96 -26.89 -35.21
CA GLY A 948 39.93 -25.94 -34.10
C GLY A 948 38.56 -25.36 -33.83
N SER A 949 38.52 -24.25 -33.08
CA SER A 949 37.27 -23.57 -32.72
C SER A 949 37.49 -22.08 -32.46
N HIS A 950 36.44 -21.28 -32.60
CA HIS A 950 36.44 -19.84 -32.31
C HIS A 950 35.32 -19.43 -31.38
N LEU A 951 35.62 -18.45 -30.48
CA LEU A 951 34.61 -17.54 -29.95
C LEU A 951 34.53 -16.29 -30.82
N VAL A 952 33.35 -15.91 -31.24
CA VAL A 952 33.08 -14.76 -32.09
C VAL A 952 32.31 -13.74 -31.30
N PHE A 953 32.94 -12.59 -30.95
CA PHE A 953 32.33 -11.57 -30.09
C PHE A 953 31.59 -10.52 -30.93
N LEU A 954 30.27 -10.60 -30.97
CA LEU A 954 29.40 -9.73 -31.78
C LEU A 954 29.18 -8.34 -31.18
N ALA A 955 29.25 -8.22 -29.85
CA ALA A 955 29.00 -6.93 -29.18
C ALA A 955 30.24 -6.08 -28.92
N HIS A 956 31.41 -6.58 -29.27
CA HIS A 956 32.66 -5.84 -29.07
C HIS A 956 32.81 -4.68 -30.05
N ASP A 957 33.14 -3.48 -29.58
CA ASP A 957 33.04 -2.23 -30.34
C ASP A 957 34.35 -1.94 -31.11
N THR A 958 34.65 -2.79 -32.10
CA THR A 958 35.79 -2.68 -33.02
C THR A 958 35.33 -2.71 -34.48
N LYS A 959 36.16 -2.25 -35.41
CA LYS A 959 35.85 -2.28 -36.87
C LYS A 959 35.77 -3.71 -37.41
N GLU A 960 36.58 -4.61 -36.86
CA GLU A 960 36.62 -6.01 -37.25
C GLU A 960 35.98 -6.86 -36.11
N VAL A 961 35.39 -8.00 -36.51
CA VAL A 961 34.81 -8.94 -35.57
C VAL A 961 35.92 -9.55 -34.71
N ALA A 962 35.76 -9.45 -33.38
CA ALA A 962 36.76 -9.97 -32.45
C ALA A 962 36.69 -11.49 -32.35
N LEU A 963 37.76 -12.16 -32.79
CA LEU A 963 37.88 -13.61 -32.78
C LEU A 963 38.84 -14.08 -31.67
N ARG A 964 38.47 -15.19 -31.02
CA ARG A 964 39.36 -15.88 -30.06
C ARG A 964 39.48 -17.33 -30.48
N HIS A 965 40.66 -17.70 -30.92
CA HIS A 965 40.93 -19.03 -31.46
C HIS A 965 41.39 -20.00 -30.38
N ARG A 966 40.86 -21.21 -30.41
CA ARG A 966 41.36 -22.38 -29.73
C ARG A 966 41.85 -23.41 -30.77
N PRO A 967 43.14 -23.78 -30.78
CA PRO A 967 43.65 -24.79 -31.67
C PRO A 967 43.10 -26.18 -31.37
N VAL A 968 43.43 -27.17 -32.16
CA VAL A 968 43.02 -28.54 -31.99
C VAL A 968 43.42 -29.01 -30.60
N ILE A 969 42.44 -29.62 -29.89
CA ILE A 969 42.64 -30.15 -28.54
C ILE A 969 43.29 -31.53 -28.50
N ASP A 970 43.93 -31.86 -27.39
CA ASP A 970 44.18 -33.25 -27.01
C ASP A 970 42.93 -33.87 -26.42
N ALA A 971 42.33 -34.85 -27.11
CA ALA A 971 41.06 -35.45 -26.73
C ALA A 971 41.13 -36.24 -25.40
N ASP A 972 42.28 -36.84 -25.14
CA ASP A 972 42.46 -37.66 -23.91
C ASP A 972 42.65 -36.75 -22.67
N GLU A 973 43.35 -35.63 -22.85
CA GLU A 973 43.48 -34.60 -21.80
C GLU A 973 42.10 -34.03 -21.43
N VAL A 974 41.32 -33.60 -22.45
CA VAL A 974 39.99 -33.03 -22.24
C VAL A 974 39.02 -34.04 -21.64
N ARG A 975 39.04 -35.30 -22.08
CA ARG A 975 38.22 -36.35 -21.46
C ARG A 975 38.58 -36.55 -19.98
N THR A 976 39.87 -36.55 -19.66
CA THR A 976 40.34 -36.69 -18.28
C THR A 976 39.84 -35.53 -17.42
N GLN A 977 39.95 -34.29 -17.91
CA GLN A 977 39.47 -33.06 -17.27
C GLN A 977 37.96 -33.10 -17.04
N LEU A 978 37.19 -33.48 -18.06
CA LEU A 978 35.72 -33.56 -17.96
C LEU A 978 35.30 -34.73 -17.05
N SER A 979 36.06 -35.81 -16.93
CA SER A 979 35.81 -36.87 -15.96
C SER A 979 35.93 -36.38 -14.51
N VAL A 980 36.97 -35.58 -14.24
CA VAL A 980 37.16 -34.95 -12.92
C VAL A 980 36.00 -33.96 -12.61
N ILE A 981 35.63 -33.12 -13.59
CA ILE A 981 34.50 -32.19 -13.47
C ILE A 981 33.20 -32.94 -13.22
N GLY A 982 32.92 -33.95 -14.01
CA GLY A 982 31.74 -34.81 -13.83
C GLY A 982 31.67 -35.45 -12.45
N ALA A 983 32.78 -36.02 -11.98
CA ALA A 983 32.84 -36.55 -10.63
C ALA A 983 32.54 -35.49 -9.55
N GLY A 984 33.08 -34.27 -9.73
CA GLY A 984 32.79 -33.16 -8.83
C GLY A 984 31.33 -32.65 -8.91
N MET A 985 30.74 -32.63 -10.09
CA MET A 985 29.32 -32.24 -10.27
C MET A 985 28.35 -33.25 -9.67
N GLY A 986 28.73 -34.52 -9.62
CA GLY A 986 27.95 -35.59 -8.99
C GLY A 986 28.20 -35.76 -7.48
N ALA A 987 29.15 -35.05 -6.89
CA ALA A 987 29.57 -35.21 -5.50
C ALA A 987 28.50 -34.71 -4.49
N ALA A 988 28.74 -35.05 -3.21
CA ALA A 988 27.93 -34.54 -2.09
C ALA A 988 28.35 -33.14 -1.62
N THR A 989 29.54 -32.66 -2.02
CA THR A 989 30.13 -31.40 -1.54
C THR A 989 30.65 -30.57 -2.69
N PHE A 990 30.50 -29.26 -2.57
CA PHE A 990 30.89 -28.29 -3.59
C PHE A 990 31.81 -27.22 -3.00
N THR A 991 32.90 -26.91 -3.72
CA THR A 991 33.89 -25.95 -3.26
C THR A 991 33.53 -24.55 -3.77
N ALA A 992 33.54 -23.60 -2.84
CA ALA A 992 33.44 -22.17 -3.19
C ALA A 992 34.82 -21.62 -3.50
N THR A 993 35.03 -21.12 -4.72
CA THR A 993 36.31 -20.57 -5.19
C THR A 993 36.22 -19.07 -5.30
N VAL A 994 37.11 -18.33 -4.62
CA VAL A 994 37.18 -16.87 -4.72
C VAL A 994 37.84 -16.50 -6.05
N ASN A 995 37.16 -15.68 -6.85
CA ASN A 995 37.61 -15.20 -8.15
C ASN A 995 37.14 -13.77 -8.43
N GLU A 996 37.54 -13.16 -9.53
CA GLU A 996 37.22 -11.79 -9.91
C GLU A 996 35.71 -11.54 -10.15
N MET A 997 34.93 -12.60 -10.39
CA MET A 997 33.49 -12.50 -10.59
C MET A 997 32.67 -12.45 -9.29
N CYS A 998 33.30 -12.75 -8.14
CA CYS A 998 32.63 -12.78 -6.83
C CYS A 998 31.83 -11.50 -6.49
N PRO A 999 32.31 -10.27 -6.78
CA PRO A 999 31.54 -9.06 -6.49
C PRO A 999 30.21 -8.95 -7.25
N ARG A 1000 30.10 -9.63 -8.40
CA ARG A 1000 28.91 -9.61 -9.29
C ARG A 1000 28.17 -10.94 -9.29
N CYS A 1001 28.56 -11.88 -8.44
CA CYS A 1001 27.98 -13.22 -8.39
C CYS A 1001 26.53 -13.16 -7.91
N VAL A 1002 25.62 -13.77 -8.66
CA VAL A 1002 24.17 -13.80 -8.37
C VAL A 1002 23.83 -14.55 -7.10
N VAL A 1003 24.65 -15.55 -6.72
CA VAL A 1003 24.49 -16.35 -5.52
C VAL A 1003 25.34 -15.87 -4.33
N ARG A 1004 25.85 -14.63 -4.39
CA ARG A 1004 26.74 -14.05 -3.37
C ARG A 1004 26.14 -14.06 -1.96
N SER A 1005 24.83 -13.85 -1.83
CA SER A 1005 24.11 -13.85 -0.54
C SER A 1005 24.01 -15.22 0.12
N SER A 1006 24.31 -16.30 -0.62
CA SER A 1006 24.32 -17.69 -0.10
C SER A 1006 25.71 -18.32 -0.15
N CYS A 1007 26.74 -17.53 -0.46
CA CYS A 1007 28.09 -18.04 -0.63
C CYS A 1007 28.87 -18.05 0.70
N PRO A 1008 29.43 -19.20 1.13
CA PRO A 1008 30.09 -19.30 2.44
C PRO A 1008 31.40 -18.51 2.57
N VAL A 1009 32.01 -18.11 1.43
CA VAL A 1009 33.28 -17.35 1.44
C VAL A 1009 33.07 -15.85 1.20
N GLN A 1010 31.83 -15.40 1.00
CA GLN A 1010 31.51 -13.99 0.82
C GLN A 1010 30.89 -13.40 2.09
N PRO A 1011 31.22 -12.14 2.47
CA PRO A 1011 30.66 -11.51 3.68
C PRO A 1011 29.13 -11.49 3.70
N ALA A 1012 28.50 -11.31 2.54
CA ALA A 1012 27.04 -11.29 2.40
C ALA A 1012 26.40 -12.66 2.70
N GLY A 1013 27.08 -13.77 2.42
CA GLY A 1013 26.61 -15.12 2.71
C GLY A 1013 26.95 -15.59 4.11
N GLN A 1014 28.08 -15.13 4.66
CA GLN A 1014 28.49 -15.48 6.04
C GLN A 1014 27.51 -14.95 7.09
N SER A 1015 26.82 -13.84 6.83
CA SER A 1015 25.81 -13.30 7.73
C SER A 1015 24.59 -14.20 7.93
N VAL A 1016 24.37 -15.17 7.03
CA VAL A 1016 23.26 -16.14 7.10
C VAL A 1016 23.66 -17.39 7.87
N ILE A 1017 24.95 -17.68 7.97
CA ILE A 1017 25.48 -18.94 8.47
C ILE A 1017 26.20 -18.79 9.83
N SER A 1018 26.68 -17.59 10.16
CA SER A 1018 27.43 -17.32 11.41
C SER A 1018 26.51 -17.02 12.60
#